data_dcdf992c88694913fd3dee29071ac988
#
_entry.id   dcdf992c88694913fd3dee29071ac988
#
_cell.length_a   1.000
_cell.length_b   1.000
_cell.length_c   1.000
_cell.angle_alpha   90.00
_cell.angle_beta   90.00
_cell.angle_gamma   90.00
#
_symmetry.space_group_name_H-M   'P 1'
#
loop_
_entity.id
_entity.type
_entity.pdbx_description
1 polymer ?
#
loop_
_entity_poly.entity_id
_entity_poly.type
_entity_poly.pdbx_seq_one_letter_code
_entity_poly.pdbx_strand_id
1 'polypeptide(L)'
;VRGNEYSAVRANMKLDAKVTSWFSVGANVNFQNRSDGDIANDWYRQITSNSPFTTPYNDAGELVAHPQGENAYWKGYNFDFDRQYLDLEKGFTVLNTILTAKLTLPFGITYSFNAAPRLQYFYDRYYRSSEHPDWQAETEDRVNREQSKRFDWSLNNTITWDYTFAKKHHTILTLVQEAEERQSWADRIEARNILPSEALGFHGTANGDKSLSDFRSTDNRETACGYLARLFYSYDDKYMGTFSFRRDGYSAFGTTNPYANFLSGALAWTFTNEDFWKWGDVLDSGKLRVSFGQNGNRSLANSYIALANLALGKYSQGYINSTTGALLDMKYLFVDRLPNIGLQWEKTTSWNVGLDLSFLKGRINASLEYYIMPTTDMIMNQSLPDFTGFTSITTNLGRVENKGFEISLNTRNIETKNFEWNTSFSFSRNKNEIKKLYDEYETIVDAAGNTITKERDDVDNKWFIGHPISAIWDYEVTGIWQANEVEEAAKYGQKPGDPKVANHYTADDRKNADGTITPVYNNNDKQFLGETTPPIHWSMRNSFTLYKNWNFSFNLYSYMGHKSLDGNYLNNDNNYSQVTNCQNIYVKKYWTVNNPSNTYARLSAQGPTGLAAPSRVIDRSFIRLENISVAYNVPEEFLSRFKIQNAKIFATVRNVATWSKEWEYGDPETGDIAPRTYSLGINLTF
;
A
#
# COMPACT_ATOMS: atom_id res chain seq x y z
N VAL A 1 9.16 -16.34 -13.53
CA VAL A 1 9.05 -15.32 -14.60
C VAL A 1 10.45 -15.06 -15.10
N ARG A 2 10.70 -15.11 -16.42
CA ARG A 2 11.99 -14.76 -17.00
C ARG A 2 12.38 -13.35 -16.60
N GLY A 3 13.64 -13.14 -16.23
CA GLY A 3 14.15 -11.85 -15.83
C GLY A 3 13.86 -11.45 -14.38
N ASN A 4 13.23 -12.29 -13.58
CA ASN A 4 13.01 -12.06 -12.15
C ASN A 4 13.93 -12.95 -11.30
N GLU A 5 15.21 -12.83 -11.51
CA GLU A 5 16.22 -13.52 -10.73
C GLU A 5 16.74 -12.61 -9.62
N TYR A 6 16.83 -13.16 -8.43
CA TYR A 6 17.57 -12.49 -7.38
C TYR A 6 18.40 -13.51 -6.60
N SER A 7 19.54 -13.09 -6.12
CA SER A 7 20.35 -13.88 -5.22
C SER A 7 20.58 -13.14 -3.92
N ALA A 8 20.64 -13.86 -2.80
CA ALA A 8 20.91 -13.24 -1.52
C ALA A 8 21.74 -14.17 -0.62
N VAL A 9 22.81 -13.60 -0.07
CA VAL A 9 23.55 -14.20 1.03
C VAL A 9 23.09 -13.53 2.32
N ARG A 10 22.66 -14.33 3.28
CA ARG A 10 22.22 -13.87 4.60
C ARG A 10 23.00 -14.58 5.68
N ALA A 11 23.51 -13.84 6.64
CA ALA A 11 24.14 -14.38 7.84
C ALA A 11 23.48 -13.71 9.06
N ASN A 12 23.13 -14.53 10.03
CA ASN A 12 22.60 -14.08 11.31
C ASN A 12 23.46 -14.66 12.42
N MET A 13 23.98 -13.79 13.27
CA MET A 13 24.72 -14.18 14.46
C MET A 13 24.01 -13.60 15.68
N LYS A 14 23.63 -14.47 16.59
CA LYS A 14 23.05 -14.07 17.88
C LYS A 14 23.92 -14.58 19.01
N LEU A 15 24.30 -13.68 19.92
CA LEU A 15 25.04 -13.95 21.12
C LEU A 15 24.27 -13.37 22.32
N ASP A 16 23.93 -14.22 23.28
CA ASP A 16 23.39 -13.80 24.55
C ASP A 16 24.32 -14.34 25.64
N ALA A 17 24.88 -13.46 26.45
CA ALA A 17 25.80 -13.81 27.52
C ALA A 17 25.33 -13.30 28.86
N LYS A 18 25.20 -14.19 29.83
CA LYS A 18 24.97 -13.84 31.24
C LYS A 18 26.33 -13.66 31.91
N VAL A 19 26.77 -12.40 32.02
CA VAL A 19 28.09 -12.06 32.57
C VAL A 19 28.12 -12.29 34.09
N THR A 20 27.04 -11.90 34.77
CA THR A 20 26.84 -12.16 36.21
C THR A 20 25.37 -12.52 36.42
N SER A 21 24.98 -12.81 37.67
CA SER A 21 23.58 -13.05 38.02
C SER A 21 22.66 -11.85 37.79
N TRP A 22 23.21 -10.65 37.80
CA TRP A 22 22.49 -9.38 37.67
C TRP A 22 22.77 -8.62 36.36
N PHE A 23 23.77 -9.07 35.53
CA PHE A 23 24.14 -8.41 34.29
C PHE A 23 24.23 -9.39 33.12
N SER A 24 23.51 -9.07 32.04
CA SER A 24 23.58 -9.80 30.76
C SER A 24 23.74 -8.84 29.60
N VAL A 25 24.40 -9.32 28.56
CA VAL A 25 24.62 -8.61 27.29
C VAL A 25 24.22 -9.49 26.13
N GLY A 26 23.75 -8.88 25.08
CA GLY A 26 23.40 -9.57 23.82
C GLY A 26 23.84 -8.78 22.61
N ALA A 27 24.13 -9.50 21.55
CA ALA A 27 24.38 -8.95 20.24
C ALA A 27 23.66 -9.79 19.20
N ASN A 28 22.88 -9.14 18.34
CA ASN A 28 22.26 -9.76 17.19
C ASN A 28 22.71 -9.01 15.94
N VAL A 29 23.47 -9.67 15.08
CA VAL A 29 24.03 -9.12 13.86
C VAL A 29 23.43 -9.83 12.67
N ASN A 30 22.70 -9.10 11.84
CA ASN A 30 22.12 -9.59 10.60
C ASN A 30 22.83 -8.92 9.43
N PHE A 31 23.50 -9.71 8.63
CA PHE A 31 24.10 -9.31 7.37
C PHE A 31 23.28 -9.84 6.22
N GLN A 32 23.04 -9.00 5.23
CA GLN A 32 22.43 -9.40 3.96
C GLN A 32 23.16 -8.71 2.81
N ASN A 33 23.59 -9.49 1.84
CA ASN A 33 23.98 -9.00 0.52
C ASN A 33 23.01 -9.61 -0.50
N ARG A 34 22.32 -8.75 -1.24
CA ARG A 34 21.32 -9.14 -2.24
C ARG A 34 21.63 -8.47 -3.56
N SER A 35 21.58 -9.26 -4.61
CA SER A 35 21.54 -8.80 -6.00
C SER A 35 20.13 -9.02 -6.54
N ASP A 36 19.56 -7.96 -7.10
CA ASP A 36 18.28 -7.98 -7.84
C ASP A 36 18.56 -8.03 -9.36
N GLY A 37 19.66 -8.56 -9.74
CA GLY A 37 20.51 -8.46 -10.91
C GLY A 37 19.93 -8.83 -12.26
N ASP A 38 18.63 -8.90 -12.46
CA ASP A 38 18.12 -9.15 -13.81
C ASP A 38 16.99 -8.18 -14.19
N ILE A 39 16.90 -7.93 -15.50
CA ILE A 39 15.88 -7.06 -16.10
C ILE A 39 14.57 -7.82 -16.10
N ALA A 40 13.60 -7.31 -15.36
CA ALA A 40 12.28 -7.92 -15.29
C ALA A 40 11.56 -7.81 -16.64
N ASN A 41 11.05 -8.94 -17.15
CA ASN A 41 10.17 -8.93 -18.29
C ASN A 41 8.85 -8.21 -17.94
N ASP A 42 8.49 -7.21 -18.69
CA ASP A 42 7.12 -6.69 -18.75
C ASP A 42 6.23 -7.70 -19.51
N TRP A 43 5.90 -8.78 -18.81
CA TRP A 43 5.12 -9.87 -19.37
C TRP A 43 3.69 -9.44 -19.74
N TYR A 44 3.13 -8.39 -19.08
CA TYR A 44 1.84 -7.82 -19.46
C TYR A 44 1.95 -7.18 -20.85
N ARG A 45 2.96 -6.35 -21.06
CA ARG A 45 3.26 -5.78 -22.38
C ARG A 45 3.57 -6.87 -23.40
N GLN A 46 4.33 -7.90 -23.03
CA GLN A 46 4.65 -9.04 -23.90
C GLN A 46 3.39 -9.75 -24.42
N ILE A 47 2.38 -9.92 -23.56
CA ILE A 47 1.11 -10.58 -23.92
C ILE A 47 0.21 -9.62 -24.69
N THR A 48 0.03 -8.38 -24.23
CA THR A 48 -0.95 -7.46 -24.79
C THR A 48 -0.49 -6.79 -26.09
N SER A 49 0.82 -6.61 -26.25
CA SER A 49 1.37 -5.91 -27.44
C SER A 49 1.59 -6.82 -28.64
N ASN A 50 1.44 -8.12 -28.51
CA ASN A 50 1.67 -9.07 -29.59
C ASN A 50 0.39 -9.78 -30.00
N SER A 51 0.21 -9.97 -31.32
CA SER A 51 -0.80 -10.89 -31.81
C SER A 51 -0.45 -12.34 -31.46
N PRO A 52 -1.44 -13.21 -31.14
CA PRO A 52 -1.17 -14.63 -30.88
C PRO A 52 -0.64 -15.39 -32.10
N PHE A 53 -0.65 -14.79 -33.30
CA PHE A 53 -0.17 -15.38 -34.55
C PHE A 53 1.28 -14.96 -34.89
N THR A 54 1.91 -14.12 -34.07
CA THR A 54 3.29 -13.68 -34.29
C THR A 54 4.29 -14.57 -33.54
N THR A 55 5.50 -14.63 -34.10
CA THR A 55 6.62 -15.32 -33.45
C THR A 55 7.73 -14.32 -33.08
N PRO A 56 8.42 -14.51 -31.98
CA PRO A 56 9.57 -13.68 -31.63
C PRO A 56 10.82 -13.98 -32.47
N TYR A 57 10.74 -14.93 -33.42
CA TYR A 57 11.87 -15.36 -34.28
C TYR A 57 11.53 -15.17 -35.72
N ASN A 58 12.55 -14.86 -36.54
CA ASN A 58 12.48 -14.90 -38.02
C ASN A 58 12.63 -16.35 -38.52
N ASP A 59 12.55 -16.52 -39.88
CA ASP A 59 12.67 -17.85 -40.50
C ASP A 59 14.07 -18.47 -40.32
N ALA A 60 15.08 -17.69 -40.01
CA ALA A 60 16.43 -18.14 -39.70
C ALA A 60 16.60 -18.55 -38.23
N GLY A 61 15.58 -18.36 -37.37
CA GLY A 61 15.60 -18.65 -35.95
C GLY A 61 16.27 -17.56 -35.12
N GLU A 62 16.45 -16.37 -35.63
CA GLU A 62 17.00 -15.22 -34.94
C GLU A 62 15.88 -14.39 -34.29
N LEU A 63 16.14 -13.80 -33.12
CA LEU A 63 15.21 -12.89 -32.43
C LEU A 63 14.96 -11.64 -33.32
N VAL A 64 13.71 -11.20 -33.38
CA VAL A 64 13.33 -9.96 -34.05
C VAL A 64 12.86 -8.90 -33.07
N ALA A 65 13.22 -7.64 -33.32
CA ALA A 65 12.75 -6.51 -32.50
C ALA A 65 11.23 -6.37 -32.56
N HIS A 66 10.69 -6.57 -33.75
CA HIS A 66 9.30 -6.26 -34.11
C HIS A 66 8.54 -7.52 -34.57
N PRO A 67 7.95 -8.30 -33.65
CA PRO A 67 7.25 -9.54 -33.99
C PRO A 67 6.10 -9.39 -34.96
N GLN A 68 5.48 -8.22 -35.08
CA GLN A 68 4.38 -7.93 -35.99
C GLN A 68 4.86 -7.33 -37.31
N GLY A 69 6.16 -7.12 -37.48
CA GLY A 69 6.79 -6.57 -38.68
C GLY A 69 7.10 -5.09 -38.61
N GLU A 70 8.12 -4.67 -39.35
CA GLU A 70 8.64 -3.30 -39.38
C GLU A 70 7.63 -2.26 -39.88
N ASN A 71 6.76 -2.66 -40.81
CA ASN A 71 5.76 -1.80 -41.44
C ASN A 71 4.42 -1.77 -40.67
N ALA A 72 4.27 -2.54 -39.61
CA ALA A 72 3.07 -2.52 -38.80
C ALA A 72 3.00 -1.20 -37.98
N TYR A 73 1.81 -0.61 -37.91
CA TYR A 73 1.59 0.57 -37.04
C TYR A 73 1.97 0.28 -35.58
N TRP A 74 1.68 -0.92 -35.13
CA TRP A 74 2.14 -1.44 -33.84
C TRP A 74 3.07 -2.64 -34.10
N LYS A 75 4.34 -2.42 -33.87
CA LYS A 75 5.39 -3.39 -34.21
C LYS A 75 5.49 -4.60 -33.28
N GLY A 76 4.82 -4.54 -32.16
CA GLY A 76 4.89 -5.56 -31.12
C GLY A 76 6.01 -5.31 -30.11
N TYR A 77 6.22 -6.29 -29.21
CA TYR A 77 7.23 -6.24 -28.17
C TYR A 77 7.92 -7.59 -28.03
N ASN A 78 9.24 -7.60 -28.03
CA ASN A 78 10.04 -8.80 -27.83
C ASN A 78 11.09 -8.58 -26.74
N PHE A 79 10.77 -9.01 -25.52
CA PHE A 79 11.65 -8.86 -24.37
C PHE A 79 13.00 -9.55 -24.58
N ASP A 80 13.03 -10.76 -25.18
CA ASP A 80 14.28 -11.51 -25.40
C ASP A 80 15.19 -10.80 -26.40
N PHE A 81 14.63 -10.01 -27.35
CA PHE A 81 15.38 -9.14 -28.25
C PHE A 81 15.91 -7.91 -27.50
N ASP A 82 15.03 -7.18 -26.82
CA ASP A 82 15.40 -5.96 -26.08
C ASP A 82 16.50 -6.21 -25.06
N ARG A 83 16.44 -7.38 -24.39
CA ARG A 83 17.38 -7.76 -23.36
C ARG A 83 18.84 -7.84 -23.86
N GLN A 84 19.07 -8.07 -25.14
CA GLN A 84 20.43 -8.10 -25.73
C GLN A 84 21.10 -6.72 -25.70
N TYR A 85 20.31 -5.66 -25.63
CA TYR A 85 20.73 -4.26 -25.64
C TYR A 85 20.61 -3.58 -24.27
N LEU A 86 20.36 -4.36 -23.25
CA LEU A 86 20.19 -3.89 -21.88
C LEU A 86 21.18 -4.59 -20.95
N ASP A 87 21.75 -3.83 -20.01
CA ASP A 87 22.54 -4.37 -18.92
C ASP A 87 22.11 -3.75 -17.59
N LEU A 88 21.98 -4.56 -16.56
CA LEU A 88 21.51 -4.13 -15.24
C LEU A 88 22.29 -4.85 -14.15
N GLU A 89 22.90 -4.08 -13.30
CA GLU A 89 23.48 -4.54 -12.05
C GLU A 89 22.88 -3.74 -10.88
N LYS A 90 22.04 -4.39 -10.08
CA LYS A 90 21.32 -3.75 -8.99
C LYS A 90 21.36 -4.60 -7.73
N GLY A 91 21.51 -3.94 -6.59
CA GLY A 91 21.50 -4.67 -5.35
C GLY A 91 21.69 -3.81 -4.12
N PHE A 92 21.71 -4.47 -2.98
CA PHE A 92 22.03 -3.79 -1.72
C PHE A 92 22.72 -4.70 -0.72
N THR A 93 23.55 -4.07 0.11
CA THR A 93 24.18 -4.68 1.28
C THR A 93 23.60 -4.01 2.53
N VAL A 94 23.11 -4.80 3.47
CA VAL A 94 22.56 -4.32 4.75
C VAL A 94 23.25 -5.01 5.90
N LEU A 95 23.72 -4.21 6.86
CA LEU A 95 24.17 -4.65 8.17
C LEU A 95 23.25 -4.07 9.23
N ASN A 96 22.46 -4.91 9.87
CA ASN A 96 21.66 -4.55 11.03
C ASN A 96 22.28 -5.14 12.28
N THR A 97 22.53 -4.31 13.27
CA THR A 97 23.09 -4.76 14.54
C THR A 97 22.16 -4.32 15.68
N ILE A 98 21.88 -5.21 16.61
CA ILE A 98 21.16 -4.89 17.84
C ILE A 98 22.06 -5.30 19.01
N LEU A 99 22.49 -4.33 19.77
CA LEU A 99 23.26 -4.53 21.00
C LEU A 99 22.33 -4.33 22.17
N THR A 100 22.35 -5.25 23.11
CA THR A 100 21.50 -5.19 24.31
C THR A 100 22.35 -5.32 25.56
N ALA A 101 22.00 -4.57 26.59
CA ALA A 101 22.52 -4.74 27.93
C ALA A 101 21.36 -4.72 28.94
N LYS A 102 21.33 -5.67 29.86
CA LYS A 102 20.29 -5.78 30.85
C LYS A 102 20.89 -5.90 32.23
N LEU A 103 20.45 -5.02 33.14
CA LEU A 103 20.76 -5.06 34.55
C LEU A 103 19.51 -5.47 35.33
N THR A 104 19.61 -6.50 36.14
CA THR A 104 18.57 -6.91 37.07
C THR A 104 18.98 -6.49 38.46
N LEU A 105 18.30 -5.48 39.01
CA LEU A 105 18.59 -4.87 40.30
C LEU A 105 17.67 -5.44 41.39
N PRO A 106 17.98 -5.24 42.67
CA PRO A 106 17.09 -5.61 43.76
C PRO A 106 15.70 -4.97 43.64
N PHE A 107 14.72 -5.50 44.35
CA PHE A 107 13.35 -4.98 44.47
C PHE A 107 12.53 -4.99 43.14
N GLY A 108 12.85 -5.88 42.19
CA GLY A 108 12.11 -6.02 40.92
C GLY A 108 12.43 -4.96 39.88
N ILE A 109 13.54 -4.23 40.06
CA ILE A 109 13.97 -3.21 39.08
C ILE A 109 14.84 -3.86 37.99
N THR A 110 14.50 -3.56 36.76
CA THR A 110 15.29 -3.95 35.57
C THR A 110 15.61 -2.70 34.74
N TYR A 111 16.87 -2.53 34.40
CA TYR A 111 17.29 -1.58 33.38
C TYR A 111 17.70 -2.32 32.12
N SER A 112 17.16 -1.91 30.98
CA SER A 112 17.49 -2.46 29.65
C SER A 112 17.95 -1.34 28.73
N PHE A 113 19.10 -1.53 28.11
CA PHE A 113 19.65 -0.68 27.10
C PHE A 113 19.66 -1.43 25.77
N ASN A 114 19.18 -0.78 24.68
CA ASN A 114 19.26 -1.30 23.34
C ASN A 114 19.88 -0.23 22.44
N ALA A 115 20.83 -0.62 21.61
CA ALA A 115 21.40 0.20 20.53
C ALA A 115 21.28 -0.56 19.22
N ALA A 116 20.68 0.06 18.20
CA ALA A 116 20.42 -0.59 16.91
C ALA A 116 21.00 0.25 15.75
N PRO A 117 22.31 0.22 15.51
CA PRO A 117 22.88 0.79 14.30
C PRO A 117 22.57 -0.09 13.08
N ARG A 118 22.22 0.58 11.97
CA ARG A 118 21.97 -0.04 10.67
C ARG A 118 22.73 0.71 9.59
N LEU A 119 23.46 -0.04 8.78
CA LEU A 119 24.13 0.48 7.60
C LEU A 119 23.56 -0.21 6.36
N GLN A 120 23.20 0.58 5.36
CA GLN A 120 22.74 0.06 4.07
C GLN A 120 23.48 0.77 2.95
N TYR A 121 23.94 -0.03 2.02
CA TYR A 121 24.45 0.39 0.72
C TYR A 121 23.53 -0.13 -0.36
N PHE A 122 23.15 0.75 -1.30
CA PHE A 122 22.40 0.41 -2.50
C PHE A 122 23.18 0.88 -3.72
N TYR A 123 23.09 0.11 -4.80
CA TYR A 123 23.58 0.49 -6.11
C TYR A 123 22.61 0.03 -7.19
N ASP A 124 22.51 0.86 -8.24
CA ASP A 124 21.76 0.60 -9.46
C ASP A 124 22.61 1.09 -10.65
N ARG A 125 22.98 0.20 -11.54
CA ARG A 125 23.78 0.44 -12.73
C ARG A 125 23.02 -0.13 -13.91
N TYR A 126 22.61 0.74 -14.80
CA TYR A 126 21.77 0.39 -15.92
C TYR A 126 22.37 0.95 -17.20
N TYR A 127 22.39 0.14 -18.23
CA TYR A 127 22.79 0.49 -19.58
C TYR A 127 21.66 0.15 -20.57
N ARG A 128 21.38 1.06 -21.49
CA ARG A 128 20.46 0.90 -22.60
C ARG A 128 21.17 1.38 -23.86
N SER A 129 21.37 0.47 -24.82
CA SER A 129 22.18 0.71 -26.01
C SER A 129 21.40 1.40 -27.12
N SER A 130 22.05 2.34 -27.81
CA SER A 130 21.55 2.96 -29.04
C SER A 130 21.67 2.04 -30.26
N GLU A 131 22.27 0.87 -30.15
CA GLU A 131 22.30 -0.13 -31.24
C GLU A 131 20.94 -0.82 -31.43
N HIS A 132 20.05 -0.72 -30.45
CA HIS A 132 18.69 -1.20 -30.60
C HIS A 132 17.91 -0.33 -31.62
N PRO A 133 17.19 -0.92 -32.57
CA PRO A 133 16.52 -0.16 -33.67
C PRO A 133 15.59 0.96 -33.19
N ASP A 134 14.91 0.78 -32.06
CA ASP A 134 13.96 1.75 -31.51
C ASP A 134 14.60 2.76 -30.54
N TRP A 135 15.88 2.60 -30.18
CA TRP A 135 16.54 3.44 -29.15
C TRP A 135 17.67 4.30 -29.71
N GLN A 136 17.65 4.55 -30.98
CA GLN A 136 18.69 5.35 -31.69
C GLN A 136 18.55 6.86 -31.49
N ALA A 137 17.40 7.33 -30.94
CA ALA A 137 17.22 8.74 -30.67
C ALA A 137 18.11 9.16 -29.47
N GLU A 138 18.69 10.36 -29.56
CA GLU A 138 19.63 10.94 -28.57
C GLU A 138 19.13 10.94 -27.13
N THR A 139 17.83 10.78 -26.91
CA THR A 139 17.20 10.76 -25.59
C THR A 139 16.82 9.35 -25.11
N GLU A 140 16.97 8.33 -25.96
CA GLU A 140 16.51 6.97 -25.67
C GLU A 140 17.59 6.07 -25.09
N ASP A 141 18.82 6.21 -25.57
CA ASP A 141 19.97 5.51 -24.99
C ASP A 141 20.41 6.15 -23.68
N ARG A 142 20.91 5.37 -22.77
CA ARG A 142 21.38 5.90 -21.49
C ARG A 142 22.26 4.96 -20.68
N VAL A 143 23.13 5.57 -19.89
CA VAL A 143 23.80 4.93 -18.76
C VAL A 143 23.28 5.60 -17.47
N ASN A 144 22.72 4.82 -16.57
CA ASN A 144 22.36 5.29 -15.23
C ASN A 144 23.24 4.63 -14.19
N ARG A 145 23.82 5.42 -13.29
CA ARG A 145 24.53 4.94 -12.10
C ARG A 145 24.01 5.66 -10.88
N GLU A 146 23.41 4.91 -10.00
CA GLU A 146 22.94 5.40 -8.72
C GLU A 146 23.63 4.65 -7.59
N GLN A 147 24.06 5.40 -6.60
CA GLN A 147 24.60 4.87 -5.35
C GLN A 147 23.92 5.57 -4.19
N SER A 148 23.44 4.82 -3.21
CA SER A 148 22.96 5.42 -1.99
C SER A 148 23.54 4.71 -0.77
N LYS A 149 23.81 5.52 0.26
CA LYS A 149 24.21 5.08 1.58
C LYS A 149 23.15 5.55 2.58
N ARG A 150 22.73 4.67 3.45
CA ARG A 150 21.86 5.01 4.56
C ARG A 150 22.48 4.52 5.85
N PHE A 151 22.53 5.40 6.83
CA PHE A 151 22.95 5.09 8.19
C PHE A 151 21.85 5.51 9.16
N ASP A 152 21.28 4.53 9.84
CA ASP A 152 20.25 4.75 10.85
C ASP A 152 20.81 4.25 12.18
N TRP A 153 20.47 4.92 13.27
CA TRP A 153 20.67 4.37 14.60
C TRP A 153 19.50 4.69 15.51
N SER A 154 19.22 3.80 16.42
CA SER A 154 18.29 4.05 17.52
C SER A 154 18.89 3.59 18.84
N LEU A 155 18.61 4.35 19.88
CA LEU A 155 18.95 4.06 21.26
C LEU A 155 17.67 4.01 22.09
N ASN A 156 17.56 3.03 22.95
CA ASN A 156 16.40 2.86 23.83
C ASN A 156 16.90 2.49 25.23
N ASN A 157 16.52 3.31 26.21
CA ASN A 157 16.77 3.10 27.62
C ASN A 157 15.44 2.83 28.32
N THR A 158 15.29 1.67 28.95
CA THR A 158 14.06 1.26 29.62
C THR A 158 14.36 0.89 31.06
N ILE A 159 13.67 1.53 32.00
CA ILE A 159 13.64 1.12 33.41
C ILE A 159 12.27 0.53 33.67
N THR A 160 12.22 -0.69 34.18
CA THR A 160 10.99 -1.36 34.58
C THR A 160 11.09 -1.73 36.05
N TRP A 161 10.10 -1.33 36.82
CA TRP A 161 9.88 -1.79 38.19
C TRP A 161 8.65 -2.69 38.19
N ASP A 162 8.85 -3.97 38.48
CA ASP A 162 7.84 -5.01 38.50
C ASP A 162 7.80 -5.60 39.90
N TYR A 163 6.70 -5.37 40.59
CA TYR A 163 6.59 -5.77 42.01
C TYR A 163 5.17 -6.18 42.39
N THR A 164 5.09 -7.32 43.07
CA THR A 164 3.83 -7.82 43.63
C THR A 164 3.88 -7.73 45.14
N PHE A 165 2.96 -6.98 45.74
CA PHE A 165 2.83 -6.84 47.17
C PHE A 165 1.51 -7.44 47.71
N ALA A 166 1.52 -7.93 48.94
CA ALA A 166 0.39 -8.61 49.55
C ALA A 166 -0.24 -9.72 48.69
N LYS A 167 0.53 -10.33 47.75
CA LYS A 167 0.13 -11.42 46.81
C LYS A 167 -1.02 -11.07 45.85
N LYS A 168 -1.64 -9.92 45.97
CA LYS A 168 -2.82 -9.49 45.22
C LYS A 168 -2.62 -8.22 44.40
N HIS A 169 -1.64 -7.41 44.76
CA HIS A 169 -1.38 -6.12 44.16
C HIS A 169 -0.16 -6.22 43.27
N HIS A 170 -0.35 -6.30 41.96
CA HIS A 170 0.72 -6.35 40.96
C HIS A 170 0.86 -4.99 40.29
N THR A 171 2.06 -4.41 40.35
CA THR A 171 2.35 -3.09 39.78
C THR A 171 3.56 -3.16 38.88
N ILE A 172 3.45 -2.57 37.70
CA ILE A 172 4.58 -2.40 36.77
C ILE A 172 4.69 -0.93 36.41
N LEU A 173 5.82 -0.30 36.79
CA LEU A 173 6.18 1.03 36.31
C LEU A 173 7.26 0.89 35.22
N THR A 174 7.03 1.47 34.06
CA THR A 174 7.99 1.48 32.96
C THR A 174 8.29 2.92 32.56
N LEU A 175 9.58 3.26 32.53
CA LEU A 175 10.08 4.54 32.03
C LEU A 175 10.96 4.24 30.82
N VAL A 176 10.73 4.95 29.73
CA VAL A 176 11.50 4.78 28.47
C VAL A 176 12.01 6.14 27.99
N GLN A 177 13.25 6.13 27.55
CA GLN A 177 13.86 7.22 26.79
C GLN A 177 14.37 6.65 25.49
N GLU A 178 13.98 7.26 24.37
CA GLU A 178 14.34 6.88 23.00
C GLU A 178 15.01 8.03 22.27
N ALA A 179 15.97 7.70 21.41
CA ALA A 179 16.55 8.64 20.46
C ALA A 179 16.89 7.89 19.17
N GLU A 180 16.61 8.52 18.04
CA GLU A 180 16.95 7.95 16.73
C GLU A 180 17.40 9.02 15.75
N GLU A 181 18.23 8.62 14.82
CA GLU A 181 18.63 9.40 13.67
C GLU A 181 18.61 8.51 12.43
N ARG A 182 18.12 9.07 11.33
CA ARG A 182 18.16 8.47 10.00
C ARG A 182 18.86 9.43 9.08
N GLN A 183 19.86 8.95 8.37
CA GLN A 183 20.61 9.76 7.44
C GLN A 183 20.84 9.00 6.15
N SER A 184 20.54 9.62 5.01
CA SER A 184 20.76 9.02 3.70
C SER A 184 21.40 10.00 2.72
N TRP A 185 22.29 9.47 1.91
CA TRP A 185 22.96 10.16 0.82
C TRP A 185 22.76 9.36 -0.45
N ALA A 186 22.37 10.00 -1.53
CA ALA A 186 22.23 9.37 -2.83
C ALA A 186 22.81 10.25 -3.92
N ASP A 187 23.61 9.65 -4.78
CA ASP A 187 24.16 10.28 -5.97
C ASP A 187 23.72 9.48 -7.20
N ARG A 188 23.23 10.18 -8.21
CA ARG A 188 22.83 9.62 -9.48
C ARG A 188 23.47 10.39 -10.62
N ILE A 189 24.00 9.63 -11.58
CA ILE A 189 24.49 10.10 -12.86
C ILE A 189 23.66 9.41 -13.93
N GLU A 190 22.99 10.17 -14.79
CA GLU A 190 22.36 9.65 -16.00
C GLU A 190 22.99 10.32 -17.21
N ALA A 191 23.74 9.57 -17.99
CA ALA A 191 24.33 10.02 -19.24
C ALA A 191 23.49 9.53 -20.42
N ARG A 192 23.23 10.41 -21.39
CA ARG A 192 22.45 10.15 -22.61
C ARG A 192 23.25 10.48 -23.84
N ASN A 193 22.78 10.04 -25.00
CA ASN A 193 23.46 10.15 -26.29
C ASN A 193 24.90 9.64 -26.16
N ILE A 194 25.01 8.37 -25.77
CA ILE A 194 26.28 7.70 -25.47
C ILE A 194 26.79 7.00 -26.74
N LEU A 195 28.11 6.98 -26.91
CA LEU A 195 28.70 6.12 -27.94
C LEU A 195 28.43 4.66 -27.55
N PRO A 196 27.74 3.88 -28.41
CA PRO A 196 27.43 2.51 -28.10
C PRO A 196 28.71 1.69 -27.95
N SER A 197 28.81 0.96 -26.87
CA SER A 197 29.91 0.04 -26.64
C SER A 197 29.50 -1.00 -25.61
N GLU A 198 29.30 -2.22 -26.05
CA GLU A 198 29.04 -3.34 -25.16
C GLU A 198 30.18 -3.59 -24.17
N ALA A 199 31.43 -3.32 -24.57
CA ALA A 199 32.58 -3.46 -23.67
C ALA A 199 32.60 -2.43 -22.53
N LEU A 200 32.00 -1.24 -22.74
CA LEU A 200 31.88 -0.20 -21.74
C LEU A 200 30.58 -0.30 -20.93
N GLY A 201 29.46 -0.67 -21.57
CA GLY A 201 28.17 -0.79 -20.92
C GLY A 201 27.88 0.37 -19.98
N PHE A 202 27.48 0.08 -18.74
CA PHE A 202 27.24 1.10 -17.71
C PHE A 202 28.54 1.73 -17.12
N HIS A 203 29.72 1.38 -17.58
CA HIS A 203 30.98 2.00 -17.18
C HIS A 203 31.28 3.30 -17.94
N GLY A 204 30.65 3.52 -19.09
CA GLY A 204 30.97 4.59 -20.05
C GLY A 204 30.24 5.92 -19.82
N THR A 205 30.02 6.39 -18.58
CA THR A 205 29.28 7.66 -18.33
C THR A 205 29.92 8.90 -18.93
N ALA A 206 31.23 8.90 -19.15
CA ALA A 206 31.97 10.04 -19.71
C ALA A 206 31.70 10.27 -21.23
N ASN A 207 31.17 9.26 -21.91
CA ASN A 207 30.90 9.29 -23.36
C ASN A 207 29.56 9.95 -23.73
N GLY A 208 28.75 10.32 -22.73
CA GLY A 208 27.44 10.94 -22.96
C GLY A 208 27.54 12.43 -23.28
N ASP A 209 26.48 12.93 -23.93
CA ASP A 209 26.31 14.36 -24.17
C ASP A 209 25.98 15.07 -22.83
N LYS A 210 26.82 16.02 -22.45
CA LYS A 210 26.66 16.77 -21.21
C LYS A 210 25.39 17.63 -21.15
N SER A 211 24.86 18.02 -22.31
CA SER A 211 23.64 18.84 -22.37
C SER A 211 22.36 18.03 -22.12
N LEU A 212 22.42 16.73 -22.40
CA LEU A 212 21.32 15.76 -22.22
C LEU A 212 21.46 14.94 -20.93
N SER A 213 22.63 15.03 -20.27
CA SER A 213 22.93 14.26 -19.06
C SER A 213 22.41 14.95 -17.79
N ASP A 214 21.98 14.15 -16.81
CA ASP A 214 21.48 14.62 -15.51
C ASP A 214 22.42 14.16 -14.36
N PHE A 215 22.71 15.07 -13.45
CA PHE A 215 23.52 14.82 -12.26
C PHE A 215 22.69 15.24 -11.05
N ARG A 216 22.44 14.32 -10.14
CA ARG A 216 21.60 14.58 -8.98
C ARG A 216 22.23 14.04 -7.70
N SER A 217 22.23 14.87 -6.66
CA SER A 217 22.55 14.46 -5.29
C SER A 217 21.37 14.76 -4.37
N THR A 218 21.13 13.86 -3.42
CA THR A 218 20.06 14.02 -2.43
C THR A 218 20.58 13.61 -1.07
N ASP A 219 20.48 14.53 -0.09
CA ASP A 219 20.85 14.32 1.29
C ASP A 219 19.62 14.48 2.18
N ASN A 220 19.30 13.48 2.99
CA ASN A 220 18.22 13.53 3.95
C ASN A 220 18.72 13.19 5.35
N ARG A 221 18.21 13.96 6.34
CA ARG A 221 18.47 13.71 7.75
C ARG A 221 17.20 13.93 8.56
N GLU A 222 16.89 12.96 9.40
CA GLU A 222 15.76 12.99 10.31
C GLU A 222 16.23 12.59 11.70
N THR A 223 15.75 13.30 12.71
CA THR A 223 16.00 12.94 14.11
C THR A 223 14.69 12.88 14.88
N ALA A 224 14.59 11.92 15.78
CA ALA A 224 13.46 11.83 16.70
C ALA A 224 13.90 11.47 18.10
N CYS A 225 13.12 11.89 19.09
CA CYS A 225 13.30 11.48 20.48
C CYS A 225 11.93 11.22 21.13
N GLY A 226 11.92 10.36 22.13
CA GLY A 226 10.70 10.00 22.85
C GLY A 226 10.94 9.74 24.33
N TYR A 227 9.98 10.13 25.15
CA TYR A 227 9.94 9.84 26.59
C TYR A 227 8.59 9.25 26.93
N LEU A 228 8.60 8.08 27.60
CA LEU A 228 7.39 7.38 28.02
C LEU A 228 7.45 7.09 29.52
N ALA A 229 6.33 7.32 30.18
CA ALA A 229 6.04 6.79 31.51
C ALA A 229 4.74 5.98 31.45
N ARG A 230 4.78 4.73 31.91
CA ARG A 230 3.62 3.82 31.95
C ARG A 230 3.50 3.18 33.31
N LEU A 231 2.31 3.22 33.87
CA LEU A 231 1.94 2.51 35.08
C LEU A 231 0.86 1.48 34.73
N PHE A 232 1.13 0.23 35.09
CA PHE A 232 0.15 -0.85 35.08
C PHE A 232 -0.09 -1.28 36.56
N TYR A 233 -1.35 -1.53 36.89
CA TYR A 233 -1.76 -2.05 38.13
C TYR A 233 -2.82 -3.13 37.98
N SER A 234 -2.67 -4.24 38.70
CA SER A 234 -3.66 -5.33 38.76
C SER A 234 -3.95 -5.67 40.20
N TYR A 235 -5.22 -5.83 40.50
CA TYR A 235 -5.70 -6.32 41.80
C TYR A 235 -6.34 -7.69 41.63
N ASP A 236 -5.73 -8.71 42.26
CA ASP A 236 -6.21 -10.10 42.35
C ASP A 236 -6.56 -10.70 40.95
N ASP A 237 -5.88 -10.26 39.88
CA ASP A 237 -6.17 -10.58 38.47
C ASP A 237 -7.64 -10.35 38.05
N LYS A 238 -8.38 -9.58 38.85
CA LYS A 238 -9.77 -9.20 38.60
C LYS A 238 -9.89 -7.85 37.94
N TYR A 239 -9.24 -6.84 38.51
CA TYR A 239 -9.29 -5.44 38.05
C TYR A 239 -7.90 -5.00 37.62
N MET A 240 -7.81 -4.51 36.41
CA MET A 240 -6.55 -4.06 35.81
C MET A 240 -6.70 -2.65 35.29
N GLY A 241 -5.69 -1.82 35.52
CA GLY A 241 -5.60 -0.46 35.01
C GLY A 241 -4.24 -0.19 34.41
N THR A 242 -4.21 0.53 33.29
CA THR A 242 -2.99 1.03 32.69
C THR A 242 -3.15 2.52 32.43
N PHE A 243 -2.10 3.29 32.72
CA PHE A 243 -2.00 4.68 32.33
C PHE A 243 -0.63 4.91 31.70
N SER A 244 -0.57 5.65 30.59
CA SER A 244 0.69 6.04 29.98
C SER A 244 0.66 7.49 29.48
N PHE A 245 1.80 8.14 29.62
CA PHE A 245 2.11 9.43 29.06
C PHE A 245 3.34 9.30 28.17
N ARG A 246 3.25 9.80 26.93
CA ARG A 246 4.37 9.82 26.00
C ARG A 246 4.53 11.21 25.40
N ARG A 247 5.78 11.68 25.34
CA ARG A 247 6.18 12.89 24.65
C ARG A 247 7.17 12.55 23.55
N ASP A 248 6.85 12.87 22.30
CA ASP A 248 7.67 12.62 21.14
C ASP A 248 8.07 13.93 20.45
N GLY A 249 9.32 13.98 19.98
CA GLY A 249 9.86 15.04 19.15
C GLY A 249 10.33 14.49 17.82
N TYR A 250 10.14 15.26 16.73
CA TYR A 250 10.55 14.88 15.39
C TYR A 250 10.96 16.08 14.56
N SER A 251 12.11 15.98 13.90
CA SER A 251 12.74 17.12 13.19
C SER A 251 12.03 17.59 11.93
N ALA A 252 11.14 16.77 11.33
CA ALA A 252 10.43 17.14 10.12
C ALA A 252 9.24 18.06 10.36
N PHE A 253 8.79 18.20 11.62
CA PHE A 253 7.75 19.17 11.98
C PHE A 253 8.29 20.58 12.12
N GLY A 254 7.38 21.55 12.13
CA GLY A 254 7.73 22.97 12.25
C GLY A 254 8.48 23.30 13.54
N THR A 255 9.36 24.27 13.46
CA THR A 255 10.21 24.66 14.59
C THR A 255 9.42 25.15 15.82
N THR A 256 8.17 25.56 15.61
CA THR A 256 7.27 26.00 16.69
C THR A 256 6.67 24.81 17.45
N ASN A 257 6.42 23.67 16.77
CA ASN A 257 5.72 22.49 17.34
C ASN A 257 6.44 21.16 17.07
N PRO A 258 7.75 21.03 17.37
CA PRO A 258 8.47 19.79 17.09
C PRO A 258 8.06 18.64 18.02
N TYR A 259 7.42 18.95 19.15
CA TYR A 259 7.01 17.96 20.16
C TYR A 259 5.50 17.82 20.23
N ALA A 260 5.04 16.57 20.48
CA ALA A 260 3.66 16.27 20.83
C ALA A 260 3.58 15.41 22.08
N ASN A 261 2.46 15.54 22.80
CA ASN A 261 2.16 14.73 23.98
C ASN A 261 0.99 13.80 23.68
N PHE A 262 1.11 12.55 24.10
CA PHE A 262 0.13 11.51 23.90
C PHE A 262 -0.22 10.85 25.22
N LEU A 263 -1.52 10.76 25.49
CA LEU A 263 -2.07 10.11 26.67
C LEU A 263 -2.72 8.79 26.26
N SER A 264 -2.60 7.77 27.10
CA SER A 264 -3.41 6.57 26.97
C SER A 264 -3.76 5.99 28.33
N GLY A 265 -4.92 5.32 28.38
CA GLY A 265 -5.41 4.63 29.55
C GLY A 265 -6.27 3.44 29.16
N ALA A 266 -6.24 2.40 29.97
CA ALA A 266 -7.08 1.22 29.79
C ALA A 266 -7.52 0.67 31.14
N LEU A 267 -8.75 0.17 31.16
CA LEU A 267 -9.32 -0.57 32.28
C LEU A 267 -9.77 -1.94 31.79
N ALA A 268 -9.58 -2.95 32.60
CA ALA A 268 -10.08 -4.28 32.32
C ALA A 268 -10.61 -4.93 33.60
N TRP A 269 -11.68 -5.70 33.39
CA TRP A 269 -12.35 -6.44 34.45
C TRP A 269 -12.56 -7.88 34.02
N THR A 270 -11.92 -8.82 34.75
CA THR A 270 -12.11 -10.25 34.54
C THR A 270 -13.27 -10.69 35.46
N PHE A 271 -14.48 -10.53 34.95
CA PHE A 271 -15.70 -10.76 35.72
C PHE A 271 -15.92 -12.23 36.13
N THR A 272 -15.30 -13.15 35.42
CA THR A 272 -15.32 -14.58 35.77
C THR A 272 -14.47 -14.94 36.98
N ASN A 273 -13.55 -14.05 37.40
CA ASN A 273 -12.76 -14.24 38.60
C ASN A 273 -13.50 -13.77 39.89
N GLU A 274 -14.74 -13.27 39.74
CA GLU A 274 -15.57 -12.84 40.86
C GLU A 274 -16.27 -14.00 41.57
N ASP A 275 -16.49 -13.89 42.87
CA ASP A 275 -17.10 -14.93 43.68
C ASP A 275 -18.58 -15.21 43.30
N PHE A 276 -19.27 -14.26 42.67
CA PHE A 276 -20.62 -14.44 42.17
C PHE A 276 -20.70 -15.28 40.89
N TRP A 277 -19.57 -15.49 40.20
CA TRP A 277 -19.57 -16.23 38.92
C TRP A 277 -19.61 -17.72 39.18
N LYS A 278 -20.71 -18.36 38.82
CA LYS A 278 -20.95 -19.80 39.04
C LYS A 278 -21.00 -20.66 37.78
N TRP A 279 -20.81 -20.06 36.63
CA TRP A 279 -20.92 -20.73 35.31
C TRP A 279 -19.57 -21.07 34.70
N GLY A 280 -18.56 -21.27 35.50
CA GLY A 280 -17.20 -21.58 35.07
C GLY A 280 -17.05 -22.85 34.23
N ASP A 281 -17.99 -23.79 34.29
CA ASP A 281 -17.99 -25.01 33.47
C ASP A 281 -18.34 -24.71 31.99
N VAL A 282 -19.05 -23.59 31.73
CA VAL A 282 -19.45 -23.18 30.36
C VAL A 282 -18.61 -22.01 29.86
N LEU A 283 -18.47 -20.96 30.66
CA LEU A 283 -17.66 -19.78 30.37
C LEU A 283 -16.49 -19.75 31.36
N ASP A 284 -15.33 -20.20 30.92
CA ASP A 284 -14.11 -20.35 31.72
C ASP A 284 -13.47 -19.00 32.06
N SER A 285 -13.48 -18.10 31.09
CA SER A 285 -12.92 -16.76 31.23
C SER A 285 -13.75 -15.74 30.48
N GLY A 286 -14.04 -14.65 31.14
CA GLY A 286 -14.71 -13.48 30.55
C GLY A 286 -14.08 -12.20 31.07
N LYS A 287 -13.63 -11.35 30.13
CA LYS A 287 -12.93 -10.11 30.42
C LYS A 287 -13.49 -8.98 29.59
N LEU A 288 -13.96 -7.92 30.26
CA LEU A 288 -14.36 -6.68 29.63
C LEU A 288 -13.17 -5.70 29.64
N ARG A 289 -12.93 -5.04 28.52
CA ARG A 289 -11.86 -4.06 28.32
C ARG A 289 -12.42 -2.75 27.79
N VAL A 290 -11.94 -1.63 28.30
CA VAL A 290 -12.18 -0.30 27.77
C VAL A 290 -10.85 0.41 27.70
N SER A 291 -10.51 0.99 26.56
CA SER A 291 -9.28 1.74 26.39
C SER A 291 -9.47 3.03 25.62
N PHE A 292 -8.64 3.98 25.97
CA PHE A 292 -8.45 5.26 25.30
C PHE A 292 -6.97 5.42 25.00
N GLY A 293 -6.63 5.88 23.79
CA GLY A 293 -5.23 6.13 23.45
C GLY A 293 -5.09 7.19 22.36
N GLN A 294 -4.00 7.94 22.45
CA GLN A 294 -3.60 8.90 21.42
C GLN A 294 -2.30 8.45 20.78
N ASN A 295 -2.23 8.55 19.46
CA ASN A 295 -1.06 8.28 18.64
C ASN A 295 -0.80 9.45 17.70
N GLY A 296 0.49 9.77 17.49
CA GLY A 296 0.93 10.71 16.46
C GLY A 296 1.39 9.97 15.21
N ASN A 297 1.11 10.53 14.04
CA ASN A 297 1.66 10.07 12.79
C ASN A 297 2.90 10.88 12.44
N ARG A 298 4.03 10.22 12.17
CA ARG A 298 5.28 10.83 11.69
C ARG A 298 5.68 10.36 10.29
N SER A 299 4.82 9.63 9.61
CA SER A 299 5.05 9.17 8.24
C SER A 299 4.80 10.31 7.27
N LEU A 300 5.78 11.20 7.11
CA LEU A 300 5.72 12.34 6.22
C LEU A 300 6.36 12.03 4.88
N ALA A 301 5.86 12.67 3.83
CA ALA A 301 6.37 12.49 2.47
C ALA A 301 7.79 13.05 2.27
N ASN A 302 8.22 13.99 3.11
CA ASN A 302 9.50 14.67 3.01
C ASN A 302 10.03 15.06 4.40
N SER A 303 11.32 14.81 4.65
CA SER A 303 12.01 15.13 5.90
C SER A 303 12.04 16.63 6.24
N TYR A 304 11.82 17.49 5.25
CA TYR A 304 11.89 18.95 5.36
C TYR A 304 10.56 19.62 4.97
N ILE A 305 9.44 18.94 5.18
CA ILE A 305 8.12 19.37 4.69
C ILE A 305 7.69 20.74 5.27
N ALA A 306 8.11 21.06 6.50
CA ALA A 306 7.81 22.33 7.17
C ALA A 306 8.64 23.51 6.67
N LEU A 307 9.71 23.26 5.91
CA LEU A 307 10.63 24.27 5.44
C LEU A 307 10.32 24.71 4.01
N ALA A 308 10.75 25.94 3.65
CA ALA A 308 10.75 26.36 2.26
C ALA A 308 11.65 25.46 1.42
N ASN A 309 11.23 25.15 0.21
CA ASN A 309 12.06 24.49 -0.78
C ASN A 309 12.48 25.49 -1.84
N LEU A 310 13.76 25.46 -2.23
CA LEU A 310 14.30 26.23 -3.34
C LEU A 310 14.49 25.30 -4.54
N ALA A 311 13.90 25.67 -5.66
CA ALA A 311 14.08 24.97 -6.93
C ALA A 311 14.90 25.81 -7.90
N LEU A 312 15.56 25.13 -8.84
CA LEU A 312 16.25 25.76 -9.96
C LEU A 312 15.27 25.89 -11.13
N GLY A 313 15.08 27.12 -11.59
CA GLY A 313 14.35 27.42 -12.81
C GLY A 313 15.30 27.75 -13.95
N LYS A 314 14.85 27.40 -15.16
CA LYS A 314 15.46 27.86 -16.42
C LYS A 314 14.49 28.83 -17.08
N TYR A 315 14.87 30.08 -17.24
CA TYR A 315 14.20 30.97 -18.18
C TYR A 315 15.00 31.02 -19.47
N SER A 316 14.39 30.65 -20.55
CA SER A 316 14.89 30.92 -21.90
C SER A 316 14.54 32.35 -22.37
N GLN A 317 14.24 33.27 -21.45
CA GLN A 317 13.84 34.62 -21.81
C GLN A 317 15.00 35.59 -21.85
N GLY A 318 15.32 35.98 -23.05
CA GLY A 318 15.51 37.35 -23.38
C GLY A 318 16.88 38.00 -23.15
N TYR A 319 17.95 37.27 -22.78
CA TYR A 319 19.27 37.83 -23.01
C TYR A 319 19.87 37.18 -24.27
N ILE A 320 19.78 37.92 -25.37
CA ILE A 320 20.52 37.60 -26.56
C ILE A 320 21.96 38.09 -26.30
N ASN A 321 22.90 37.14 -26.36
CA ASN A 321 24.31 37.48 -26.37
C ASN A 321 24.54 38.42 -27.57
N SER A 322 24.86 39.69 -27.32
CA SER A 322 25.02 40.72 -28.35
C SER A 322 26.15 40.41 -29.35
N THR A 323 27.04 39.51 -29.02
CA THR A 323 28.18 39.10 -29.87
C THR A 323 27.87 37.88 -30.71
N THR A 324 27.09 36.94 -30.20
CA THR A 324 26.81 35.64 -30.88
C THR A 324 25.40 35.51 -31.37
N GLY A 325 24.46 36.38 -30.96
CA GLY A 325 23.03 36.24 -31.24
C GLY A 325 22.34 35.06 -30.54
N ALA A 326 23.04 34.33 -29.70
CA ALA A 326 22.51 33.16 -29.01
C ALA A 326 21.68 33.58 -27.79
N LEU A 327 20.57 32.88 -27.52
CA LEU A 327 19.81 32.98 -26.28
C LEU A 327 20.65 32.47 -25.14
N LEU A 328 20.85 33.25 -24.10
CA LEU A 328 21.49 32.82 -22.87
C LEU A 328 20.46 32.24 -21.92
N ASP A 329 20.61 31.01 -21.56
CA ASP A 329 19.83 30.37 -20.49
C ASP A 329 20.21 30.96 -19.14
N MET A 330 19.30 31.70 -18.52
CA MET A 330 19.49 32.16 -17.14
C MET A 330 18.95 31.12 -16.17
N LYS A 331 19.84 30.62 -15.30
CA LYS A 331 19.47 29.82 -14.15
C LYS A 331 19.14 30.75 -12.97
N TYR A 332 18.02 30.49 -12.30
CA TYR A 332 17.62 31.27 -11.11
C TYR A 332 17.09 30.29 -10.04
N LEU A 333 17.18 30.73 -8.80
CA LEU A 333 16.60 30.05 -7.65
C LEU A 333 15.25 30.72 -7.32
N PHE A 334 14.23 29.92 -7.11
CA PHE A 334 12.94 30.40 -6.64
C PHE A 334 12.40 29.51 -5.53
N VAL A 335 11.52 30.07 -4.71
CA VAL A 335 10.81 29.29 -3.69
C VAL A 335 9.73 28.46 -4.39
N ASP A 336 9.89 27.13 -4.35
CA ASP A 336 8.99 26.16 -4.96
C ASP A 336 7.86 25.73 -4.00
N ARG A 337 8.16 25.72 -2.71
CA ARG A 337 7.22 25.37 -1.66
C ARG A 337 7.27 26.38 -0.52
N LEU A 338 6.08 26.85 -0.10
CA LEU A 338 5.94 27.73 1.06
C LEU A 338 6.30 27.00 2.36
N PRO A 339 7.01 27.66 3.29
CA PRO A 339 7.24 27.08 4.60
C PRO A 339 5.99 27.13 5.47
N ASN A 340 5.83 26.10 6.32
CA ASN A 340 4.88 26.13 7.42
C ASN A 340 5.59 25.79 8.73
N ILE A 341 6.14 26.78 9.41
CA ILE A 341 6.86 26.61 10.68
C ILE A 341 5.95 26.17 11.83
N GLY A 342 4.63 26.30 11.66
CA GLY A 342 3.61 25.86 12.60
C GLY A 342 3.14 24.42 12.39
N LEU A 343 3.65 23.73 11.36
CA LEU A 343 3.26 22.35 11.07
C LEU A 343 3.47 21.45 12.29
N GLN A 344 2.42 20.72 12.69
CA GLN A 344 2.39 19.89 13.88
C GLN A 344 2.00 18.45 13.58
N TRP A 345 2.04 17.61 14.62
CA TRP A 345 1.68 16.22 14.57
C TRP A 345 0.18 16.03 14.27
N GLU A 346 -0.10 15.19 13.30
CA GLU A 346 -1.41 14.58 13.12
C GLU A 346 -1.70 13.62 14.28
N LYS A 347 -2.90 13.71 14.88
CA LYS A 347 -3.28 12.92 16.05
C LYS A 347 -4.45 12.01 15.78
N THR A 348 -4.27 10.72 16.01
CA THR A 348 -5.36 9.76 16.07
C THR A 348 -5.69 9.46 17.53
N THR A 349 -6.94 9.70 17.90
CA THR A 349 -7.49 9.36 19.22
C THR A 349 -8.35 8.12 19.07
N SER A 350 -8.03 7.06 19.79
CA SER A 350 -8.72 5.78 19.73
C SER A 350 -9.50 5.50 21.00
N TRP A 351 -10.77 5.17 20.87
CA TRP A 351 -11.60 4.56 21.91
C TRP A 351 -11.91 3.14 21.49
N ASN A 352 -11.72 2.19 22.37
CA ASN A 352 -11.98 0.77 22.11
C ASN A 352 -12.69 0.14 23.32
N VAL A 353 -13.74 -0.63 23.03
CA VAL A 353 -14.42 -1.51 23.99
C VAL A 353 -14.27 -2.93 23.50
N GLY A 354 -13.72 -3.81 24.32
CA GLY A 354 -13.45 -5.19 23.98
C GLY A 354 -14.03 -6.17 25.00
N LEU A 355 -14.48 -7.32 24.50
CA LEU A 355 -14.97 -8.43 25.30
C LEU A 355 -14.26 -9.72 24.88
N ASP A 356 -13.44 -10.28 25.78
CA ASP A 356 -12.75 -11.56 25.58
C ASP A 356 -13.48 -12.66 26.33
N LEU A 357 -13.78 -13.76 25.64
CA LEU A 357 -14.56 -14.87 26.18
C LEU A 357 -13.85 -16.20 25.85
N SER A 358 -13.81 -17.10 26.82
CA SER A 358 -13.32 -18.45 26.67
C SER A 358 -14.35 -19.45 27.21
N PHE A 359 -14.78 -20.37 26.35
CA PHE A 359 -15.82 -21.34 26.68
C PHE A 359 -15.30 -22.76 26.61
N LEU A 360 -15.95 -23.66 27.39
CA LEU A 360 -15.80 -25.11 27.31
C LEU A 360 -14.34 -25.56 27.49
N LYS A 361 -13.67 -25.05 28.53
CA LYS A 361 -12.26 -25.31 28.85
C LYS A 361 -11.31 -24.89 27.72
N GLY A 362 -11.53 -23.68 27.19
CA GLY A 362 -10.70 -23.09 26.14
C GLY A 362 -10.95 -23.65 24.74
N ARG A 363 -12.04 -24.44 24.52
CA ARG A 363 -12.37 -24.94 23.19
C ARG A 363 -12.88 -23.87 22.24
N ILE A 364 -13.50 -22.81 22.78
CA ILE A 364 -13.98 -21.68 22.01
C ILE A 364 -13.42 -20.41 22.66
N ASN A 365 -12.59 -19.68 21.93
CA ASN A 365 -12.08 -18.39 22.37
C ASN A 365 -12.56 -17.32 21.38
N ALA A 366 -13.25 -16.29 21.89
CA ALA A 366 -13.81 -15.21 21.13
C ALA A 366 -13.31 -13.87 21.66
N SER A 367 -12.97 -12.94 20.78
CA SER A 367 -12.75 -11.54 21.09
C SER A 367 -13.67 -10.70 20.21
N LEU A 368 -14.41 -9.80 20.83
CA LEU A 368 -15.31 -8.85 20.19
C LEU A 368 -14.81 -7.46 20.49
N GLU A 369 -14.63 -6.61 19.50
CA GLU A 369 -14.14 -5.25 19.68
C GLU A 369 -14.98 -4.26 18.90
N TYR A 370 -15.23 -3.09 19.52
CA TYR A 370 -15.80 -1.94 18.86
C TYR A 370 -14.90 -0.74 19.09
N TYR A 371 -14.58 -0.02 18.02
CA TYR A 371 -13.70 1.14 18.08
C TYR A 371 -14.25 2.37 17.36
N ILE A 372 -13.80 3.54 17.83
CA ILE A 372 -13.98 4.83 17.17
C ILE A 372 -12.60 5.52 17.20
N MET A 373 -12.12 5.92 16.02
CA MET A 373 -10.79 6.50 15.83
C MET A 373 -10.85 7.78 14.98
N PRO A 374 -11.16 8.94 15.56
CA PRO A 374 -10.97 10.22 14.89
C PRO A 374 -9.49 10.53 14.76
N THR A 375 -9.07 10.93 13.56
CA THR A 375 -7.79 11.55 13.26
C THR A 375 -8.03 13.03 13.03
N THR A 376 -7.33 13.88 13.77
CA THR A 376 -7.41 15.34 13.74
C THR A 376 -6.09 15.96 13.35
N ASP A 377 -6.10 17.21 12.97
CA ASP A 377 -4.90 17.94 12.54
C ASP A 377 -4.18 17.23 11.38
N MET A 378 -4.96 16.67 10.44
CA MET A 378 -4.41 15.95 9.29
C MET A 378 -3.50 16.87 8.47
N ILE A 379 -2.38 16.34 8.03
CA ILE A 379 -1.45 17.07 7.18
C ILE A 379 -1.92 16.97 5.74
N MET A 380 -2.39 18.10 5.22
CA MET A 380 -3.03 18.22 3.91
C MET A 380 -2.43 19.38 3.12
N ASN A 381 -2.53 19.30 1.80
CA ASN A 381 -2.21 20.42 0.92
C ASN A 381 -3.48 21.21 0.65
N GLN A 382 -3.58 22.39 1.25
CA GLN A 382 -4.65 23.35 0.99
C GLN A 382 -4.34 24.12 -0.29
N SER A 383 -5.24 24.12 -1.25
CA SER A 383 -5.13 24.93 -2.47
C SER A 383 -5.11 26.41 -2.15
N LEU A 384 -4.27 27.14 -2.84
CA LEU A 384 -4.14 28.58 -2.68
C LEU A 384 -4.64 29.32 -3.94
N PRO A 385 -5.18 30.54 -3.81
CA PRO A 385 -5.53 31.36 -4.95
C PRO A 385 -4.31 31.66 -5.83
N ASP A 386 -4.49 31.66 -7.16
CA ASP A 386 -3.41 31.84 -8.16
C ASP A 386 -2.58 33.13 -7.96
N PHE A 387 -3.17 34.18 -7.43
CA PHE A 387 -2.45 35.44 -7.19
C PHE A 387 -1.35 35.34 -6.12
N THR A 388 -1.34 34.27 -5.32
CA THR A 388 -0.25 34.02 -4.34
C THR A 388 1.04 33.55 -5.00
N GLY A 389 0.99 33.10 -6.26
CA GLY A 389 2.11 32.53 -6.98
C GLY A 389 2.45 31.09 -6.56
N PHE A 390 1.63 30.48 -5.69
CA PHE A 390 1.76 29.09 -5.25
C PHE A 390 0.44 28.35 -5.43
N THR A 391 0.51 27.08 -5.76
CA THR A 391 -0.68 26.25 -5.96
C THR A 391 -1.26 25.74 -4.65
N SER A 392 -0.41 25.49 -3.64
CA SER A 392 -0.85 24.98 -2.34
C SER A 392 0.13 25.27 -1.21
N ILE A 393 -0.35 25.10 0.01
CA ILE A 393 0.44 25.07 1.23
C ILE A 393 0.13 23.82 2.05
N THR A 394 1.18 23.16 2.57
CA THR A 394 1.00 22.03 3.48
C THR A 394 0.67 22.53 4.88
N THR A 395 -0.45 22.12 5.45
CA THR A 395 -0.96 22.58 6.73
C THR A 395 -1.71 21.49 7.50
N ASN A 396 -1.97 21.72 8.78
CA ASN A 396 -2.74 20.83 9.63
C ASN A 396 -4.21 21.24 9.63
N LEU A 397 -5.01 20.55 8.89
CA LEU A 397 -6.45 20.77 8.77
C LEU A 397 -7.18 19.45 8.68
N GLY A 398 -8.49 19.52 8.77
CA GLY A 398 -9.31 18.37 8.54
C GLY A 398 -9.40 17.37 9.71
N ARG A 399 -10.45 16.57 9.62
CA ARG A 399 -10.73 15.47 10.53
C ARG A 399 -11.39 14.33 9.78
N VAL A 400 -10.84 13.12 9.96
CA VAL A 400 -11.42 11.88 9.45
C VAL A 400 -11.69 10.95 10.62
N GLU A 401 -12.81 10.24 10.56
CA GLU A 401 -13.20 9.28 11.58
C GLU A 401 -13.31 7.88 10.97
N ASN A 402 -12.66 6.93 11.61
CA ASN A 402 -12.85 5.51 11.39
C ASN A 402 -13.61 4.93 12.58
N LYS A 403 -14.64 4.13 12.29
CA LYS A 403 -15.36 3.36 13.31
C LYS A 403 -15.71 1.99 12.78
N GLY A 404 -15.61 1.01 13.65
CA GLY A 404 -15.87 -0.34 13.21
C GLY A 404 -15.95 -1.33 14.36
N PHE A 405 -16.21 -2.56 13.96
CA PHE A 405 -16.19 -3.65 14.90
C PHE A 405 -15.39 -4.84 14.34
N GLU A 406 -14.81 -5.61 15.24
CA GLU A 406 -13.97 -6.76 14.91
C GLU A 406 -14.39 -7.97 15.73
N ILE A 407 -14.31 -9.13 15.13
CA ILE A 407 -14.54 -10.44 15.76
C ILE A 407 -13.36 -11.32 15.46
N SER A 408 -12.77 -11.91 16.50
CA SER A 408 -11.83 -13.02 16.38
C SER A 408 -12.40 -14.23 17.09
N LEU A 409 -12.43 -15.36 16.41
CA LEU A 409 -12.96 -16.61 16.94
C LEU A 409 -11.97 -17.75 16.65
N ASN A 410 -11.48 -18.39 17.70
CA ASN A 410 -10.66 -19.57 17.62
C ASN A 410 -11.40 -20.74 18.27
N THR A 411 -11.60 -21.81 17.52
CA THR A 411 -12.35 -22.97 18.00
C THR A 411 -11.57 -24.26 17.78
N ARG A 412 -11.62 -25.13 18.76
CA ARG A 412 -11.24 -26.52 18.65
C ARG A 412 -12.52 -27.32 18.46
N ASN A 413 -12.86 -27.57 17.16
CA ASN A 413 -14.13 -28.16 16.78
C ASN A 413 -14.24 -29.64 17.21
N ILE A 414 -13.21 -30.40 16.88
CA ILE A 414 -13.09 -31.82 17.21
C ILE A 414 -11.70 -32.10 17.76
N GLU A 415 -11.65 -32.83 18.85
CA GLU A 415 -10.40 -33.32 19.44
C GLU A 415 -10.60 -34.75 19.87
N THR A 416 -9.90 -35.66 19.19
CA THR A 416 -9.84 -37.09 19.51
C THR A 416 -8.39 -37.57 19.48
N LYS A 417 -8.13 -38.81 19.89
CA LYS A 417 -6.78 -39.37 19.87
C LYS A 417 -6.11 -39.33 18.49
N ASN A 418 -6.89 -39.42 17.42
CA ASN A 418 -6.38 -39.58 16.05
C ASN A 418 -6.80 -38.46 15.10
N PHE A 419 -7.68 -37.56 15.53
CA PHE A 419 -8.16 -36.47 14.70
C PHE A 419 -8.40 -35.22 15.53
N GLU A 420 -7.82 -34.09 15.06
CA GLU A 420 -8.03 -32.77 15.61
C GLU A 420 -8.43 -31.80 14.49
N TRP A 421 -9.44 -30.99 14.73
CA TRP A 421 -9.87 -29.93 13.81
C TRP A 421 -10.01 -28.62 14.56
N ASN A 422 -9.22 -27.64 14.12
CA ASN A 422 -9.24 -26.28 14.64
C ASN A 422 -9.67 -25.30 13.54
N THR A 423 -10.43 -24.27 13.92
CA THR A 423 -10.79 -23.16 13.04
C THR A 423 -10.39 -21.84 13.70
N SER A 424 -9.72 -20.96 12.94
CA SER A 424 -9.53 -19.57 13.28
C SER A 424 -10.30 -18.72 12.28
N PHE A 425 -11.17 -17.85 12.78
CA PHE A 425 -11.98 -16.95 11.99
C PHE A 425 -11.76 -15.51 12.48
N SER A 426 -11.61 -14.57 11.55
CA SER A 426 -11.59 -13.15 11.84
C SER A 426 -12.54 -12.42 10.91
N PHE A 427 -13.18 -11.39 11.44
CA PHE A 427 -14.08 -10.52 10.71
C PHE A 427 -13.84 -9.08 11.17
N SER A 428 -13.80 -8.13 10.24
CA SER A 428 -13.78 -6.71 10.55
C SER A 428 -14.66 -5.93 9.58
N ARG A 429 -15.31 -4.90 10.11
CA ARG A 429 -16.03 -3.90 9.32
C ARG A 429 -15.63 -2.54 9.79
N ASN A 430 -15.10 -1.72 8.87
CA ASN A 430 -14.72 -0.33 9.09
C ASN A 430 -15.62 0.60 8.27
N LYS A 431 -15.97 1.75 8.86
CA LYS A 431 -16.56 2.90 8.15
C LYS A 431 -15.60 4.08 8.29
N ASN A 432 -15.12 4.59 7.17
CA ASN A 432 -14.34 5.81 7.07
C ASN A 432 -15.24 6.98 6.70
N GLU A 433 -15.03 8.17 7.28
CA GLU A 433 -15.85 9.35 7.01
C GLU A 433 -15.07 10.63 7.25
N ILE A 434 -15.02 11.52 6.27
CA ILE A 434 -14.49 12.87 6.41
C ILE A 434 -15.48 13.68 7.26
N LYS A 435 -15.01 14.24 8.38
CA LYS A 435 -15.83 15.03 9.30
C LYS A 435 -15.61 16.53 9.16
N LYS A 436 -14.45 16.92 8.64
CA LYS A 436 -14.01 18.30 8.51
C LYS A 436 -12.89 18.40 7.48
N LEU A 437 -12.80 19.52 6.76
CA LEU A 437 -11.74 19.82 5.79
C LEU A 437 -10.93 21.06 6.19
N TYR A 438 -11.28 22.24 5.64
CA TYR A 438 -10.44 23.43 5.69
C TYR A 438 -10.98 24.58 6.55
N ASP A 439 -12.11 24.42 7.25
CA ASP A 439 -12.86 25.48 7.95
C ASP A 439 -13.36 26.59 7.00
N GLU A 440 -13.53 26.27 5.73
CA GLU A 440 -14.15 27.18 4.76
C GLU A 440 -15.64 26.88 4.63
N TYR A 441 -16.48 27.89 4.81
CA TYR A 441 -17.92 27.72 4.85
C TYR A 441 -18.59 28.40 3.67
N GLU A 442 -19.63 27.75 3.14
CA GLU A 442 -20.51 28.28 2.11
C GLU A 442 -21.96 28.28 2.58
N THR A 443 -22.74 29.20 2.05
CA THR A 443 -24.20 29.27 2.30
C THR A 443 -24.90 28.64 1.10
N ILE A 444 -25.64 27.59 1.32
CA ILE A 444 -26.40 26.86 0.29
C ILE A 444 -27.87 26.80 0.66
N VAL A 445 -28.73 26.52 -0.32
CA VAL A 445 -30.13 26.18 -0.08
C VAL A 445 -30.24 24.65 -0.12
N ASP A 446 -30.76 24.05 0.96
CA ASP A 446 -30.95 22.61 1.04
C ASP A 446 -32.12 22.13 0.18
N ALA A 447 -32.30 20.81 0.05
CA ALA A 447 -33.40 20.21 -0.71
C ALA A 447 -34.80 20.57 -0.17
N ALA A 448 -34.92 21.04 1.07
CA ALA A 448 -36.16 21.49 1.68
C ALA A 448 -36.38 23.00 1.50
N GLY A 449 -35.44 23.72 0.84
CA GLY A 449 -35.55 25.16 0.58
C GLY A 449 -35.01 26.03 1.72
N ASN A 450 -34.34 25.46 2.73
CA ASN A 450 -33.75 26.22 3.83
C ASN A 450 -32.36 26.70 3.48
N THR A 451 -32.04 27.93 3.86
CA THR A 451 -30.69 28.46 3.77
C THR A 451 -29.87 27.91 4.93
N ILE A 452 -28.84 27.10 4.61
CA ILE A 452 -27.92 26.52 5.59
C ILE A 452 -26.48 26.90 5.30
N THR A 453 -25.70 27.04 6.35
CA THR A 453 -24.24 27.22 6.23
C THR A 453 -23.58 25.88 6.48
N LYS A 454 -22.86 25.36 5.49
CA LYS A 454 -22.07 24.13 5.61
C LYS A 454 -20.60 24.40 5.29
N GLU A 455 -19.72 23.56 5.80
CA GLU A 455 -18.32 23.57 5.37
C GLU A 455 -18.23 23.12 3.92
N ARG A 456 -17.37 23.79 3.15
CA ARG A 456 -17.20 23.56 1.72
C ARG A 456 -16.46 22.25 1.45
N ASP A 457 -16.98 21.49 0.49
CA ASP A 457 -16.35 20.29 -0.01
C ASP A 457 -15.17 20.61 -0.93
N ASP A 458 -14.14 19.78 -0.96
CA ASP A 458 -13.00 19.87 -1.88
C ASP A 458 -13.28 19.00 -3.12
N VAL A 459 -13.91 19.63 -4.10
CA VAL A 459 -14.33 18.99 -5.35
C VAL A 459 -13.12 18.57 -6.21
N ASP A 460 -12.04 19.34 -6.17
CA ASP A 460 -10.84 19.10 -6.98
C ASP A 460 -10.10 17.84 -6.51
N ASN A 461 -9.98 17.66 -5.20
CA ASN A 461 -9.39 16.46 -4.60
C ASN A 461 -10.43 15.33 -4.40
N LYS A 462 -11.70 15.58 -4.70
CA LYS A 462 -12.84 14.65 -4.48
C LYS A 462 -13.01 14.27 -3.01
N TRP A 463 -12.80 15.24 -2.11
CA TRP A 463 -13.02 15.05 -0.68
C TRP A 463 -14.32 15.72 -0.25
N PHE A 464 -15.25 14.90 0.22
CA PHE A 464 -16.61 15.32 0.55
C PHE A 464 -16.91 15.01 2.02
N ILE A 465 -17.42 16.01 2.74
CA ILE A 465 -17.80 15.86 4.15
C ILE A 465 -18.97 14.87 4.26
N GLY A 466 -18.86 13.92 5.19
CA GLY A 466 -19.85 12.85 5.36
C GLY A 466 -19.58 11.60 4.52
N HIS A 467 -18.60 11.65 3.61
CA HIS A 467 -18.21 10.53 2.74
C HIS A 467 -16.83 9.99 3.10
N PRO A 468 -16.48 8.75 2.71
CA PRO A 468 -15.14 8.22 2.90
C PRO A 468 -14.11 8.93 2.01
N ILE A 469 -12.85 8.98 2.46
CA ILE A 469 -11.73 9.51 1.65
C ILE A 469 -11.63 8.81 0.29
N SER A 470 -11.98 7.53 0.25
CA SER A 470 -11.92 6.67 -0.94
C SER A 470 -13.22 6.67 -1.76
N ALA A 471 -14.10 7.65 -1.57
CA ALA A 471 -15.37 7.74 -2.29
C ALA A 471 -15.16 7.83 -3.81
N ILE A 472 -15.96 7.10 -4.55
CA ILE A 472 -16.06 7.24 -6.01
C ILE A 472 -17.20 8.23 -6.27
N TRP A 473 -16.85 9.42 -6.71
CA TRP A 473 -17.78 10.46 -7.14
C TRP A 473 -17.56 10.73 -8.62
N ASP A 474 -18.47 10.25 -9.45
CA ASP A 474 -18.35 10.29 -10.90
C ASP A 474 -19.72 10.19 -11.59
N TYR A 475 -19.75 10.27 -12.92
CA TYR A 475 -20.93 10.05 -13.73
C TYR A 475 -21.38 8.59 -13.64
N GLU A 476 -22.68 8.37 -13.50
CA GLU A 476 -23.26 7.03 -13.42
C GLU A 476 -23.48 6.45 -14.81
N VAL A 477 -22.86 5.31 -15.10
CA VAL A 477 -23.12 4.51 -16.29
C VAL A 477 -24.18 3.47 -15.94
N THR A 478 -25.38 3.63 -16.50
CA THR A 478 -26.55 2.78 -16.21
C THR A 478 -26.67 1.56 -17.11
N GLY A 479 -25.89 1.52 -18.19
CA GLY A 479 -25.91 0.42 -19.15
C GLY A 479 -25.35 0.81 -20.52
N ILE A 480 -25.84 0.12 -21.54
CA ILE A 480 -25.45 0.32 -22.95
C ILE A 480 -26.72 0.48 -23.77
N TRP A 481 -26.75 1.47 -24.67
CA TRP A 481 -27.87 1.70 -25.57
C TRP A 481 -28.14 0.47 -26.45
N GLN A 482 -29.36 -0.03 -26.46
CA GLN A 482 -29.74 -1.19 -27.26
C GLN A 482 -30.32 -0.79 -28.63
N ALA A 483 -30.44 -1.76 -29.54
CA ALA A 483 -30.88 -1.52 -30.91
C ALA A 483 -32.27 -0.90 -31.03
N ASN A 484 -33.18 -1.12 -30.06
CA ASN A 484 -34.50 -0.54 -29.98
C ASN A 484 -34.56 0.85 -29.35
N GLU A 485 -33.41 1.43 -28.96
CA GLU A 485 -33.30 2.72 -28.27
C GLU A 485 -32.63 3.80 -29.14
N VAL A 486 -32.64 3.63 -30.47
CA VAL A 486 -31.95 4.54 -31.42
C VAL A 486 -32.36 5.99 -31.24
N GLU A 487 -33.69 6.25 -31.16
CA GLU A 487 -34.23 7.61 -31.07
C GLU A 487 -33.85 8.28 -29.74
N GLU A 488 -33.81 7.51 -28.66
CA GLU A 488 -33.44 8.03 -27.36
C GLU A 488 -31.93 8.30 -27.29
N ALA A 489 -31.11 7.36 -27.75
CA ALA A 489 -29.66 7.54 -27.84
C ALA A 489 -29.25 8.77 -28.67
N ALA A 490 -29.98 9.04 -29.75
CA ALA A 490 -29.71 10.19 -30.62
C ALA A 490 -29.87 11.56 -29.90
N LYS A 491 -30.73 11.66 -28.89
CA LYS A 491 -30.90 12.88 -28.07
C LYS A 491 -29.60 13.25 -27.33
N TYR A 492 -28.77 12.25 -27.01
CA TYR A 492 -27.48 12.39 -26.35
C TYR A 492 -26.32 12.44 -27.34
N GLY A 493 -26.59 12.46 -28.65
CA GLY A 493 -25.57 12.37 -29.70
C GLY A 493 -24.90 11.00 -29.80
N GLN A 494 -25.54 9.97 -29.28
CA GLN A 494 -25.04 8.61 -29.18
C GLN A 494 -25.77 7.64 -30.12
N LYS A 495 -25.28 6.41 -30.19
CA LYS A 495 -25.84 5.31 -31.01
C LYS A 495 -26.03 4.06 -30.14
N PRO A 496 -26.84 3.09 -30.58
CA PRO A 496 -26.84 1.76 -30.00
C PRO A 496 -25.43 1.20 -29.87
N GLY A 497 -25.14 0.63 -28.70
CA GLY A 497 -23.82 0.13 -28.32
C GLY A 497 -22.94 1.13 -27.57
N ASP A 498 -23.29 2.42 -27.50
CA ASP A 498 -22.64 3.41 -26.65
C ASP A 498 -23.09 3.29 -25.20
N PRO A 499 -22.28 3.74 -24.20
CA PRO A 499 -22.69 3.72 -22.80
C PRO A 499 -23.82 4.70 -22.51
N LYS A 500 -24.82 4.27 -21.74
CA LYS A 500 -25.85 5.14 -21.19
C LYS A 500 -25.30 5.84 -19.94
N VAL A 501 -25.18 7.16 -20.00
CA VAL A 501 -24.78 7.99 -18.87
C VAL A 501 -26.01 8.69 -18.33
N ALA A 502 -26.25 8.54 -17.02
CA ALA A 502 -27.38 9.23 -16.39
C ALA A 502 -27.15 10.74 -16.38
N ASN A 503 -28.16 11.51 -16.81
CA ASN A 503 -28.24 12.95 -16.63
C ASN A 503 -29.11 13.22 -15.41
N HIS A 504 -28.50 13.43 -14.27
CA HIS A 504 -29.20 13.61 -12.98
C HIS A 504 -29.66 15.07 -12.78
N TYR A 505 -29.03 16.03 -13.43
CA TYR A 505 -29.33 17.45 -13.30
C TYR A 505 -29.75 18.06 -14.63
N THR A 506 -31.06 18.14 -14.87
CA THR A 506 -31.62 18.59 -16.14
C THR A 506 -31.95 20.09 -16.21
N ALA A 507 -31.67 20.84 -15.12
CA ALA A 507 -32.02 22.28 -15.06
C ALA A 507 -31.14 23.16 -15.95
N ASP A 508 -29.96 22.69 -16.31
CA ASP A 508 -28.97 23.36 -17.17
C ASP A 508 -28.96 22.80 -18.61
N ASP A 509 -29.84 21.83 -18.89
CA ASP A 509 -29.99 21.29 -20.23
C ASP A 509 -30.37 22.38 -21.24
N ARG A 510 -29.72 22.33 -22.41
CA ARG A 510 -29.92 23.32 -23.46
C ARG A 510 -31.20 23.04 -24.25
N LYS A 511 -32.10 23.99 -24.25
CA LYS A 511 -33.28 23.96 -25.15
C LYS A 511 -32.89 24.54 -26.50
N ASN A 512 -33.02 23.74 -27.56
CA ASN A 512 -32.74 24.13 -28.93
C ASN A 512 -33.94 24.89 -29.56
N ALA A 513 -33.68 25.59 -30.67
CA ALA A 513 -34.68 26.36 -31.36
C ALA A 513 -35.82 25.50 -31.97
N ASP A 514 -35.54 24.23 -32.24
CA ASP A 514 -36.51 23.23 -32.74
C ASP A 514 -37.31 22.55 -31.64
N GLY A 515 -37.11 22.94 -30.37
CA GLY A 515 -37.82 22.38 -29.20
C GLY A 515 -37.17 21.12 -28.64
N THR A 516 -36.09 20.64 -29.23
CA THR A 516 -35.30 19.51 -28.69
C THR A 516 -34.47 19.94 -27.48
N ILE A 517 -34.12 18.99 -26.63
CA ILE A 517 -33.25 19.20 -25.46
C ILE A 517 -31.90 18.51 -25.73
N THR A 518 -30.81 19.27 -25.57
CA THR A 518 -29.45 18.72 -25.56
C THR A 518 -28.98 18.64 -24.12
N PRO A 519 -28.76 17.43 -23.59
CA PRO A 519 -28.23 17.24 -22.25
C PRO A 519 -26.89 17.94 -22.04
N VAL A 520 -26.71 18.54 -20.87
CA VAL A 520 -25.45 19.17 -20.44
C VAL A 520 -24.92 18.41 -19.23
N TYR A 521 -23.70 17.89 -19.33
CA TYR A 521 -23.08 17.13 -18.25
C TYR A 521 -22.06 17.98 -17.50
N ASN A 522 -22.18 18.02 -16.19
CA ASN A 522 -21.26 18.74 -15.29
C ASN A 522 -21.18 18.08 -13.91
N ASN A 523 -20.58 18.75 -12.93
CA ASN A 523 -20.43 18.19 -11.59
C ASN A 523 -21.76 17.89 -10.87
N ASN A 524 -22.88 18.53 -11.24
CA ASN A 524 -24.19 18.27 -10.65
C ASN A 524 -24.78 16.91 -11.05
N ASP A 525 -24.28 16.32 -12.16
CA ASP A 525 -24.69 15.00 -12.62
C ASP A 525 -23.94 13.86 -11.93
N LYS A 526 -22.82 14.17 -11.30
CA LYS A 526 -22.04 13.16 -10.62
C LYS A 526 -22.68 12.66 -9.34
N GLN A 527 -22.55 11.37 -9.08
CA GLN A 527 -23.12 10.68 -7.94
C GLN A 527 -22.04 9.95 -7.12
N PHE A 528 -22.33 9.69 -5.85
CA PHE A 528 -21.51 8.80 -5.02
C PHE A 528 -21.84 7.34 -5.35
N LEU A 529 -20.94 6.69 -6.08
CA LEU A 529 -21.16 5.36 -6.65
C LEU A 529 -20.56 4.23 -5.79
N GLY A 530 -19.93 4.58 -4.69
CA GLY A 530 -19.29 3.65 -3.76
C GLY A 530 -17.94 4.13 -3.27
N GLU A 531 -17.11 3.21 -2.82
CA GLU A 531 -15.77 3.47 -2.31
C GLU A 531 -14.76 2.44 -2.81
N THR A 532 -13.49 2.85 -2.97
CA THR A 532 -12.42 1.97 -3.46
C THR A 532 -11.77 1.14 -2.36
N THR A 533 -11.94 1.52 -1.09
CA THR A 533 -11.40 0.79 0.06
C THR A 533 -12.42 -0.24 0.55
N PRO A 534 -12.06 -1.51 0.72
CA PRO A 534 -13.01 -2.51 1.19
C PRO A 534 -13.42 -2.26 2.65
N PRO A 535 -14.73 -2.03 2.92
CA PRO A 535 -15.22 -1.82 4.28
C PRO A 535 -15.33 -3.10 5.10
N ILE A 536 -15.36 -4.27 4.47
CA ILE A 536 -15.51 -5.57 5.12
C ILE A 536 -14.34 -6.47 4.74
N HIS A 537 -13.70 -7.04 5.77
CA HIS A 537 -12.67 -8.06 5.64
C HIS A 537 -13.04 -9.26 6.50
N TRP A 538 -12.82 -10.46 5.99
CA TRP A 538 -12.89 -11.66 6.82
C TRP A 538 -11.86 -12.70 6.36
N SER A 539 -11.41 -13.50 7.29
CA SER A 539 -10.55 -14.65 6.98
C SER A 539 -10.94 -15.86 7.81
N MET A 540 -10.71 -17.05 7.25
CA MET A 540 -10.98 -18.32 7.91
C MET A 540 -9.87 -19.31 7.58
N ARG A 541 -9.17 -19.74 8.61
CA ARG A 541 -8.19 -20.81 8.51
C ARG A 541 -8.72 -22.07 9.19
N ASN A 542 -8.68 -23.19 8.47
CA ASN A 542 -8.94 -24.50 9.05
C ASN A 542 -7.65 -25.33 9.07
N SER A 543 -7.42 -26.03 10.17
CA SER A 543 -6.31 -26.95 10.32
C SER A 543 -6.80 -28.28 10.88
N PHE A 544 -6.28 -29.35 10.31
CA PHE A 544 -6.62 -30.73 10.64
C PHE A 544 -5.34 -31.50 10.97
N THR A 545 -5.35 -32.21 12.07
CA THR A 545 -4.27 -33.16 12.42
C THR A 545 -4.84 -34.58 12.41
N LEU A 546 -4.25 -35.47 11.61
CA LEU A 546 -4.65 -36.86 11.47
C LEU A 546 -3.53 -37.76 11.96
N TYR A 547 -3.88 -38.70 12.82
CA TYR A 547 -2.97 -39.71 13.38
C TYR A 547 -1.68 -39.08 13.98
N LYS A 548 -1.76 -37.84 14.48
CA LYS A 548 -0.67 -37.01 15.04
C LYS A 548 0.42 -36.62 14.04
N ASN A 549 0.53 -37.24 12.90
CA ASN A 549 1.62 -37.08 11.95
C ASN A 549 1.25 -36.24 10.73
N TRP A 550 0.02 -36.33 10.25
CA TRP A 550 -0.44 -35.58 9.10
C TRP A 550 -1.10 -34.29 9.51
N ASN A 551 -0.64 -33.19 8.94
CA ASN A 551 -1.25 -31.89 9.12
C ASN A 551 -1.74 -31.39 7.76
N PHE A 552 -3.00 -31.04 7.70
CA PHE A 552 -3.64 -30.42 6.55
C PHE A 552 -4.18 -29.05 6.96
N SER A 553 -4.00 -28.02 6.15
CA SER A 553 -4.61 -26.71 6.42
C SER A 553 -4.93 -25.97 5.14
N PHE A 554 -5.97 -25.13 5.20
CA PHE A 554 -6.28 -24.16 4.16
C PHE A 554 -6.70 -22.83 4.78
N ASN A 555 -6.49 -21.76 4.03
CA ASN A 555 -6.87 -20.39 4.40
C ASN A 555 -7.72 -19.75 3.31
N LEU A 556 -8.86 -19.22 3.71
CA LEU A 556 -9.75 -18.39 2.90
C LEU A 556 -9.72 -16.96 3.44
N TYR A 557 -9.74 -15.99 2.55
CA TYR A 557 -10.01 -14.60 2.94
C TYR A 557 -10.80 -13.85 1.88
N SER A 558 -11.33 -12.71 2.26
CA SER A 558 -12.20 -11.92 1.41
C SER A 558 -12.13 -10.44 1.76
N TYR A 559 -12.16 -9.61 0.73
CA TYR A 559 -12.42 -8.18 0.81
C TYR A 559 -13.73 -7.90 0.09
N MET A 560 -14.64 -7.20 0.76
CA MET A 560 -16.02 -7.03 0.26
C MET A 560 -16.48 -5.57 0.37
N GLY A 561 -17.39 -5.21 -0.54
CA GLY A 561 -18.09 -3.93 -0.53
C GLY A 561 -17.35 -2.78 -1.21
N HIS A 562 -16.13 -2.99 -1.69
CA HIS A 562 -15.40 -1.98 -2.45
C HIS A 562 -15.69 -2.07 -3.95
N LYS A 563 -15.50 -0.94 -4.61
CA LYS A 563 -15.77 -0.76 -6.03
C LYS A 563 -14.50 -0.37 -6.77
N SER A 564 -14.53 -0.46 -8.08
CA SER A 564 -13.48 0.03 -8.97
C SER A 564 -14.07 0.68 -10.20
N LEU A 565 -13.35 1.65 -10.74
CA LEU A 565 -13.63 2.21 -12.05
C LEU A 565 -13.12 1.25 -13.14
N ASP A 566 -14.00 0.83 -14.03
CA ASP A 566 -13.68 -0.04 -15.15
C ASP A 566 -13.85 0.72 -16.47
N GLY A 567 -12.75 1.05 -17.10
CA GLY A 567 -12.72 1.60 -18.46
C GLY A 567 -12.68 0.53 -19.56
N ASN A 568 -12.40 -0.72 -19.21
CA ASN A 568 -12.23 -1.80 -20.19
C ASN A 568 -13.51 -2.17 -20.91
N TYR A 569 -14.68 -1.80 -20.38
CA TYR A 569 -15.96 -2.06 -21.03
C TYR A 569 -16.20 -1.20 -22.26
N LEU A 570 -15.49 -0.07 -22.39
CA LEU A 570 -15.74 0.92 -23.43
C LEU A 570 -15.28 0.48 -24.82
N ASN A 571 -14.28 -0.41 -24.89
CA ASN A 571 -13.58 -0.66 -26.16
C ASN A 571 -13.28 0.67 -26.91
N ASN A 572 -12.78 1.66 -26.14
CA ASN A 572 -12.41 2.99 -26.64
C ASN A 572 -11.26 2.92 -27.66
N ASP A 573 -10.76 4.06 -28.10
CA ASP A 573 -9.73 4.15 -29.15
C ASP A 573 -8.50 3.30 -28.89
N ASN A 574 -8.05 3.17 -27.64
CA ASN A 574 -6.92 2.29 -27.29
C ASN A 574 -7.25 0.82 -27.56
N ASN A 575 -8.45 0.37 -27.22
CA ASN A 575 -8.87 -1.00 -27.50
C ASN A 575 -9.20 -1.21 -28.96
N TYR A 576 -9.73 -0.20 -29.65
CA TYR A 576 -9.91 -0.23 -31.08
C TYR A 576 -8.56 -0.30 -31.81
N SER A 577 -7.59 0.50 -31.39
CA SER A 577 -6.22 0.44 -31.87
C SER A 577 -5.60 -0.94 -31.65
N GLN A 578 -5.86 -1.57 -30.52
CA GLN A 578 -5.40 -2.94 -30.25
C GLN A 578 -5.98 -3.94 -31.24
N VAL A 579 -7.26 -3.84 -31.59
CA VAL A 579 -7.89 -4.72 -32.57
C VAL A 579 -7.33 -4.45 -33.96
N THR A 580 -7.25 -3.19 -34.39
CA THR A 580 -6.74 -2.81 -35.73
C THR A 580 -5.25 -3.08 -35.90
N ASN A 581 -4.50 -3.05 -34.78
CA ASN A 581 -3.06 -3.32 -34.78
C ASN A 581 -2.72 -4.79 -34.51
N CYS A 582 -3.73 -5.67 -34.51
CA CYS A 582 -3.55 -7.09 -34.26
C CYS A 582 -2.94 -7.42 -32.89
N GLN A 583 -3.13 -6.54 -31.91
CA GLN A 583 -2.68 -6.81 -30.54
C GLN A 583 -3.55 -7.87 -29.87
N ASN A 584 -2.97 -8.60 -28.94
CA ASN A 584 -3.71 -9.55 -28.14
C ASN A 584 -4.55 -8.83 -27.09
N ILE A 585 -5.85 -9.04 -27.08
CA ILE A 585 -6.79 -8.47 -26.14
C ILE A 585 -7.62 -9.58 -25.48
N TYR A 586 -8.18 -9.28 -24.31
CA TYR A 586 -9.16 -10.17 -23.70
C TYR A 586 -10.36 -10.38 -24.62
N VAL A 587 -10.88 -11.62 -24.68
CA VAL A 587 -12.08 -11.94 -25.43
C VAL A 587 -13.27 -11.28 -24.76
N LYS A 588 -13.74 -10.18 -25.33
CA LYS A 588 -14.90 -9.43 -24.85
C LYS A 588 -16.09 -9.69 -25.76
N LYS A 589 -17.22 -10.02 -25.19
CA LYS A 589 -18.49 -10.12 -25.91
C LYS A 589 -19.08 -8.71 -26.05
N TYR A 590 -18.42 -7.87 -26.87
CA TYR A 590 -18.85 -6.50 -27.08
C TYR A 590 -20.19 -6.43 -27.84
N TRP A 591 -20.86 -5.29 -27.65
CA TRP A 591 -22.18 -5.06 -28.22
C TRP A 591 -22.12 -5.02 -29.76
N THR A 592 -23.00 -5.76 -30.41
CA THR A 592 -23.39 -5.65 -31.80
C THR A 592 -24.89 -5.88 -31.92
N VAL A 593 -25.50 -5.57 -33.06
CA VAL A 593 -26.93 -5.82 -33.32
C VAL A 593 -27.29 -7.30 -33.10
N ASN A 594 -26.36 -8.22 -33.48
CA ASN A 594 -26.55 -9.66 -33.35
C ASN A 594 -26.06 -10.24 -32.02
N ASN A 595 -25.40 -9.43 -31.20
CA ASN A 595 -24.89 -9.79 -29.89
C ASN A 595 -25.21 -8.64 -28.90
N PRO A 596 -26.47 -8.46 -28.48
CA PRO A 596 -26.83 -7.45 -27.50
C PRO A 596 -26.05 -7.66 -26.22
N SER A 597 -25.40 -6.65 -25.72
CA SER A 597 -24.61 -6.67 -24.49
C SER A 597 -24.93 -5.44 -23.65
N ASN A 598 -25.06 -5.64 -22.35
CA ASN A 598 -25.13 -4.54 -21.37
C ASN A 598 -23.82 -4.44 -20.54
N THR A 599 -22.83 -5.29 -20.87
CA THR A 599 -21.56 -5.38 -20.15
C THR A 599 -20.44 -4.68 -20.90
N TYR A 600 -20.34 -4.90 -22.21
CA TYR A 600 -19.28 -4.34 -23.05
C TYR A 600 -19.89 -3.51 -24.17
N ALA A 601 -19.44 -2.27 -24.25
CA ALA A 601 -19.86 -1.34 -25.30
C ALA A 601 -19.40 -1.81 -26.70
N ARG A 602 -19.96 -1.20 -27.75
CA ARG A 602 -19.50 -1.44 -29.14
C ARG A 602 -18.04 -1.00 -29.32
N LEU A 603 -17.39 -1.46 -30.39
CA LEU A 603 -16.12 -0.92 -30.80
C LEU A 603 -16.24 0.58 -31.13
N SER A 604 -15.25 1.37 -30.73
CA SER A 604 -15.26 2.84 -30.86
C SER A 604 -16.49 3.50 -30.21
N ALA A 605 -16.89 3.02 -29.03
CA ALA A 605 -17.96 3.62 -28.24
C ALA A 605 -17.64 5.06 -27.86
N GLN A 606 -18.65 5.91 -27.87
CA GLN A 606 -18.52 7.33 -27.53
C GLN A 606 -19.39 7.70 -26.34
N GLY A 607 -18.93 8.68 -25.59
CA GLY A 607 -19.76 9.31 -24.57
C GLY A 607 -20.86 10.19 -25.16
N PRO A 608 -21.76 10.71 -24.33
CA PRO A 608 -22.74 11.69 -24.76
C PRO A 608 -22.07 13.00 -25.20
N THR A 609 -22.78 13.79 -25.97
CA THR A 609 -22.27 15.08 -26.49
C THR A 609 -21.70 15.94 -25.37
N GLY A 610 -20.45 16.37 -25.53
CA GLY A 610 -19.74 17.20 -24.56
C GLY A 610 -19.09 16.46 -23.39
N LEU A 611 -19.24 15.15 -23.30
CA LEU A 611 -18.63 14.31 -22.28
C LEU A 611 -17.89 13.13 -22.89
N ALA A 612 -16.62 12.94 -22.54
CA ALA A 612 -15.93 11.70 -22.85
C ALA A 612 -16.64 10.52 -22.17
N ALA A 613 -16.65 9.35 -22.82
CA ALA A 613 -17.25 8.15 -22.22
C ALA A 613 -16.64 7.85 -20.84
N PRO A 614 -17.42 7.90 -19.74
CA PRO A 614 -16.91 7.66 -18.41
C PRO A 614 -16.66 6.17 -18.16
N SER A 615 -15.81 5.86 -17.20
CA SER A 615 -15.68 4.48 -16.68
C SER A 615 -16.95 4.08 -15.93
N ARG A 616 -17.37 2.84 -16.06
CA ARG A 616 -18.42 2.29 -15.21
C ARG A 616 -17.87 1.87 -13.86
N VAL A 617 -18.71 1.82 -12.85
CA VAL A 617 -18.36 1.31 -11.52
C VAL A 617 -18.76 -0.16 -11.42
N ILE A 618 -17.81 -1.01 -11.04
CA ILE A 618 -18.01 -2.45 -10.85
C ILE A 618 -17.65 -2.87 -9.42
N ASP A 619 -18.26 -3.96 -8.98
CA ASP A 619 -17.94 -4.61 -7.70
C ASP A 619 -16.61 -5.33 -7.80
N ARG A 620 -15.67 -4.97 -6.90
CA ARG A 620 -14.33 -5.58 -6.81
C ARG A 620 -14.23 -6.61 -5.69
N SER A 621 -15.33 -6.94 -5.03
CA SER A 621 -15.38 -7.93 -3.96
C SER A 621 -14.93 -9.30 -4.46
N PHE A 622 -14.18 -10.00 -3.61
CA PHE A 622 -13.69 -11.34 -3.94
C PHE A 622 -13.57 -12.23 -2.70
N ILE A 623 -13.55 -13.53 -2.93
CA ILE A 623 -13.15 -14.57 -1.98
C ILE A 623 -11.95 -15.30 -2.57
N ARG A 624 -10.92 -15.50 -1.75
CA ARG A 624 -9.69 -16.18 -2.16
C ARG A 624 -9.39 -17.37 -1.29
N LEU A 625 -9.13 -18.50 -1.92
CA LEU A 625 -8.44 -19.63 -1.31
C LEU A 625 -6.94 -19.37 -1.45
N GLU A 626 -6.36 -18.77 -0.40
CA GLU A 626 -4.98 -18.29 -0.40
C GLU A 626 -3.99 -19.43 -0.44
N ASN A 627 -4.14 -20.41 0.44
CA ASN A 627 -3.23 -21.54 0.47
C ASN A 627 -3.90 -22.82 0.87
N ILE A 628 -3.31 -23.91 0.41
CA ILE A 628 -3.51 -25.28 0.89
C ILE A 628 -2.14 -25.82 1.25
N SER A 629 -2.01 -26.35 2.46
CA SER A 629 -0.76 -26.94 2.95
C SER A 629 -1.00 -28.34 3.50
N VAL A 630 -0.12 -29.25 3.13
CA VAL A 630 -0.05 -30.60 3.68
C VAL A 630 1.33 -30.81 4.25
N ALA A 631 1.42 -31.35 5.46
CA ALA A 631 2.69 -31.66 6.09
C ALA A 631 2.64 -33.01 6.79
N TYR A 632 3.76 -33.70 6.79
CA TYR A 632 3.95 -34.97 7.46
C TYR A 632 5.11 -34.89 8.45
N ASN A 633 4.84 -35.12 9.71
CA ASN A 633 5.84 -35.24 10.76
C ASN A 633 6.29 -36.71 10.81
N VAL A 634 7.55 -36.94 10.53
CA VAL A 634 8.11 -38.30 10.53
C VAL A 634 8.17 -38.79 11.98
N PRO A 635 7.69 -40.04 12.26
CA PRO A 635 7.73 -40.57 13.62
C PRO A 635 9.14 -40.63 14.21
N GLU A 636 9.28 -40.31 15.48
CA GLU A 636 10.55 -40.26 16.20
C GLU A 636 11.28 -41.63 16.19
N GLU A 637 10.52 -42.71 16.26
CA GLU A 637 11.04 -44.09 16.20
C GLU A 637 11.88 -44.39 14.92
N PHE A 638 11.49 -43.74 13.81
CA PHE A 638 12.22 -43.83 12.55
C PHE A 638 13.44 -42.90 12.53
N LEU A 639 13.30 -41.71 13.08
CA LEU A 639 14.34 -40.66 13.06
C LEU A 639 15.51 -40.95 13.99
N SER A 640 15.27 -41.60 15.11
CA SER A 640 16.29 -41.95 16.11
C SER A 640 17.46 -42.77 15.51
N ARG A 641 17.19 -43.56 14.48
CA ARG A 641 18.21 -44.33 13.75
C ARG A 641 19.23 -43.45 13.04
N PHE A 642 18.84 -42.22 12.70
CA PHE A 642 19.64 -41.22 11.96
C PHE A 642 20.16 -40.08 12.85
N LYS A 643 19.94 -40.17 14.16
CA LYS A 643 20.28 -39.11 15.13
C LYS A 643 19.58 -37.76 14.81
N ILE A 644 18.41 -37.82 14.19
CA ILE A 644 17.55 -36.68 13.88
C ILE A 644 16.47 -36.60 14.96
N GLN A 645 16.32 -35.44 15.59
CA GLN A 645 15.32 -35.24 16.64
C GLN A 645 13.92 -35.00 16.06
N ASN A 646 13.82 -34.25 14.96
CA ASN A 646 12.55 -33.97 14.29
C ASN A 646 12.75 -33.85 12.79
N ALA A 647 11.82 -34.36 12.01
CA ALA A 647 11.75 -34.21 10.57
C ALA A 647 10.31 -33.93 10.13
N LYS A 648 10.10 -32.84 9.42
CA LYS A 648 8.81 -32.47 8.85
C LYS A 648 8.96 -32.21 7.35
N ILE A 649 8.19 -32.94 6.54
CA ILE A 649 8.10 -32.73 5.10
C ILE A 649 6.79 -31.99 4.85
N PHE A 650 6.82 -30.95 4.03
CA PHE A 650 5.60 -30.20 3.71
C PHE A 650 5.54 -29.79 2.25
N ALA A 651 4.31 -29.69 1.75
CA ALA A 651 3.98 -29.12 0.45
C ALA A 651 2.91 -28.05 0.63
N THR A 652 3.08 -26.93 -0.05
CA THR A 652 2.13 -25.80 0.01
C THR A 652 1.89 -25.26 -1.39
N VAL A 653 0.62 -25.03 -1.70
CA VAL A 653 0.20 -24.27 -2.88
C VAL A 653 -0.38 -22.95 -2.41
N ARG A 654 0.11 -21.84 -2.96
CA ARG A 654 -0.40 -20.48 -2.68
C ARG A 654 -1.11 -19.94 -3.89
N ASN A 655 -2.04 -19.00 -3.64
CA ASN A 655 -2.92 -18.39 -4.64
C ASN A 655 -3.68 -19.48 -5.45
N VAL A 656 -4.41 -20.34 -4.73
CA VAL A 656 -5.04 -21.55 -5.27
C VAL A 656 -6.21 -21.21 -6.18
N ALA A 657 -7.11 -20.32 -5.72
CA ALA A 657 -8.28 -19.88 -6.46
C ALA A 657 -8.81 -18.55 -5.92
N THR A 658 -9.36 -17.75 -6.81
CA THR A 658 -10.02 -16.48 -6.49
C THR A 658 -11.37 -16.44 -7.20
N TRP A 659 -12.41 -16.02 -6.47
CA TRP A 659 -13.77 -15.85 -6.99
C TRP A 659 -14.20 -14.42 -6.80
N SER A 660 -14.61 -13.79 -7.89
CA SER A 660 -15.21 -12.45 -7.92
C SER A 660 -16.47 -12.47 -8.77
N LYS A 661 -17.42 -11.58 -8.47
CA LYS A 661 -18.70 -11.52 -9.21
C LYS A 661 -18.57 -10.75 -10.53
N GLU A 662 -17.90 -9.61 -10.51
CA GLU A 662 -17.84 -8.68 -11.64
C GLU A 662 -16.42 -8.42 -12.14
N TRP A 663 -15.40 -8.77 -11.36
CA TRP A 663 -14.01 -8.59 -11.74
C TRP A 663 -13.53 -9.77 -12.59
N GLU A 664 -13.31 -9.54 -13.87
CA GLU A 664 -13.03 -10.62 -14.83
C GLU A 664 -11.55 -10.76 -15.18
N TYR A 665 -10.78 -9.66 -15.14
CA TYR A 665 -9.40 -9.62 -15.65
C TYR A 665 -8.40 -9.24 -14.58
N GLY A 666 -7.38 -10.09 -14.44
CA GLY A 666 -6.34 -9.91 -13.43
C GLY A 666 -6.81 -10.28 -12.03
N ASP A 667 -5.97 -10.00 -11.07
CA ASP A 667 -6.23 -10.25 -9.66
C ASP A 667 -7.09 -9.12 -9.07
N PRO A 668 -8.24 -9.41 -8.41
CA PRO A 668 -9.09 -8.35 -7.87
C PRO A 668 -8.46 -7.55 -6.74
N GLU A 669 -7.40 -8.04 -6.11
CA GLU A 669 -6.70 -7.33 -5.03
C GLU A 669 -5.62 -6.38 -5.58
N THR A 670 -4.81 -6.84 -6.54
CA THR A 670 -3.68 -6.07 -7.06
C THR A 670 -3.95 -5.41 -8.41
N GLY A 671 -4.89 -5.92 -9.18
CA GLY A 671 -5.13 -5.51 -10.57
C GLY A 671 -4.28 -6.27 -11.59
N ASP A 672 -3.18 -6.87 -11.15
CA ASP A 672 -2.21 -7.59 -11.98
C ASP A 672 -2.47 -9.10 -11.98
N ILE A 673 -1.63 -9.86 -12.69
CA ILE A 673 -1.67 -11.32 -12.60
C ILE A 673 -0.93 -11.79 -11.36
N ALA A 674 -1.61 -12.50 -10.47
CA ALA A 674 -1.02 -13.14 -9.30
C ALA A 674 -0.62 -14.58 -9.65
N PRO A 675 0.70 -14.92 -9.64
CA PRO A 675 1.15 -16.27 -9.96
C PRO A 675 0.78 -17.27 -8.86
N ARG A 676 0.45 -18.49 -9.26
CA ARG A 676 0.32 -19.61 -8.33
C ARG A 676 1.70 -20.15 -7.97
N THR A 677 1.96 -20.30 -6.66
CA THR A 677 3.26 -20.76 -6.17
C THR A 677 3.13 -22.16 -5.56
N TYR A 678 4.03 -23.04 -5.94
CA TYR A 678 4.17 -24.39 -5.38
C TYR A 678 5.47 -24.45 -4.58
N SER A 679 5.39 -24.90 -3.35
CA SER A 679 6.53 -25.04 -2.47
C SER A 679 6.58 -26.46 -1.90
N LEU A 680 7.76 -27.05 -1.93
CA LEU A 680 8.09 -28.31 -1.24
C LEU A 680 9.25 -28.04 -0.33
N GLY A 681 9.18 -28.51 0.92
CA GLY A 681 10.25 -28.29 1.88
C GLY A 681 10.37 -29.40 2.90
N ILE A 682 11.55 -29.45 3.52
CA ILE A 682 11.89 -30.37 4.61
C ILE A 682 12.51 -29.55 5.73
N ASN A 683 11.99 -29.71 6.95
CA ASN A 683 12.59 -29.15 8.16
C ASN A 683 13.21 -30.31 8.97
N LEU A 684 14.46 -30.19 9.30
CA LEU A 684 15.20 -31.17 10.10
C LEU A 684 15.77 -30.50 11.37
N THR A 685 15.67 -31.21 12.48
CA THR A 685 16.32 -30.82 13.74
C THR A 685 17.21 -31.98 14.16
N PHE A 686 18.48 -31.70 14.40
CA PHE A 686 19.50 -32.67 14.79
C PHE A 686 19.79 -32.65 16.28
#